data_6492150fe95252a7d3eef12b70cc4c13
#
_entry.id   6492150fe95252a7d3eef12b70cc4c13
#
_cell.length_a   1.000
_cell.length_b   1.000
_cell.length_c   1.000
_cell.angle_alpha   90.00
_cell.angle_beta   90.00
_cell.angle_gamma   90.00
#
_symmetry.space_group_name_H-M   'P 1'
#
loop_
_entity.id
_entity.type
_entity.pdbx_description
1 polymer ?
#
loop_
_entity_poly.entity_id
_entity_poly.type
_entity_poly.pdbx_seq_one_letter_code
_entity_poly.pdbx_strand_id
1 'polypeptide(L)'
;MFDKIDQLGVNTIRTLSIEAVQKANSGHPGLPMGAAPMAYALWTKHLKVNPTTSKNWADRDRFVLSAGHGSAMLYSLLHLAGYQVTIDDLKQFRQWDSKTPGHPEVHHTDGVEATTGPLGQGIAMAVGMAMAEAHLAATYNKENFNVMDHYTYAICGDGDLMEGVSQEASSMAGHMKLGKLIVLYDSNDISLDGPTSKAFTENVGARYEAYGWQHILVKDGNDLEAISKAIEEAKAETDKPTLIEVKTVIGYGAPKEGTSAVHGAPLGEDGIKMAKEVYGWEYPDFAVPEEVAARFHQTMIEEGQKAEDAWNEMFANYKKAYPELAQQFEDAFDGKLPENWDAELPTYEVGSSQASRVSSKEVIQELSKAIPSFWGGSADLSGSNNTMVAADKDFTPEHYEGRNIWFGVREFAMASAMNGIQLHGGTRIYGGTFFVFVDYLRPAVRLAAIQHTPVVYVLTHDSVAVGEDGPTHEPIEQLASVRCMPGVQVIRPADGNETRAAWKVAMETTDAPTILVLSRQNLPVLPSTKEVADEMVKKGAYVLSPSQGETPEGILIATGSEVDLAVKAQKELAEKGKDVSVVSMPSFDLFEKQSSEYKESVLPKSVKKRVAIEAAASFGWERYVGTEGATITIDHFGASAPGTKILEEFGFTVENVVNTYNQLS
;
A
#
# COMPACT_ATOMS: atom_id res chain seq x y z
N MET A 1 21.48 31.64 -4.26
CA MET A 1 21.65 32.41 -3.01
C MET A 1 20.26 32.84 -2.59
N PHE A 2 19.88 32.54 -1.35
CA PHE A 2 18.58 32.94 -0.79
C PHE A 2 18.62 34.40 -0.32
N ASP A 3 17.48 35.08 -0.35
CA ASP A 3 17.33 36.47 0.00
C ASP A 3 16.23 36.71 1.07
N LYS A 4 15.84 37.96 1.28
CA LYS A 4 14.81 38.32 2.25
C LYS A 4 13.42 37.81 1.87
N ILE A 5 13.14 37.65 0.58
CA ILE A 5 11.85 37.11 0.10
C ILE A 5 11.78 35.62 0.43
N ASP A 6 12.87 34.90 0.32
CA ASP A 6 12.94 33.49 0.69
C ASP A 6 12.68 33.28 2.20
N GLN A 7 13.27 34.15 3.05
CA GLN A 7 12.97 34.13 4.49
C GLN A 7 11.50 34.48 4.79
N LEU A 8 10.92 35.44 4.05
CA LEU A 8 9.50 35.76 4.14
C LEU A 8 8.63 34.59 3.68
N GLY A 9 9.05 33.85 2.65
CA GLY A 9 8.40 32.62 2.19
C GLY A 9 8.37 31.53 3.25
N VAL A 10 9.49 31.32 3.95
CA VAL A 10 9.55 30.40 5.11
C VAL A 10 8.56 30.82 6.19
N ASN A 11 8.53 32.10 6.52
CA ASN A 11 7.61 32.63 7.55
C ASN A 11 6.15 32.57 7.09
N THR A 12 5.87 32.67 5.78
CA THR A 12 4.53 32.46 5.23
C THR A 12 4.05 31.02 5.45
N ILE A 13 4.91 30.02 5.21
CA ILE A 13 4.58 28.61 5.49
C ILE A 13 4.29 28.41 6.99
N ARG A 14 5.13 28.98 7.86
CA ARG A 14 4.96 28.91 9.31
C ARG A 14 3.63 29.50 9.75
N THR A 15 3.32 30.71 9.30
CA THR A 15 2.10 31.42 9.73
C THR A 15 0.83 30.76 9.19
N LEU A 16 0.77 30.41 7.92
CA LEU A 16 -0.38 29.67 7.35
C LEU A 16 -0.65 28.37 8.11
N SER A 17 0.43 27.65 8.48
CA SER A 17 0.31 26.38 9.20
C SER A 17 -0.25 26.55 10.61
N ILE A 18 0.30 27.49 11.40
CA ILE A 18 -0.17 27.71 12.79
C ILE A 18 -1.58 28.32 12.82
N GLU A 19 -1.92 29.16 11.84
CA GLU A 19 -3.25 29.75 11.73
C GLU A 19 -4.31 28.71 11.34
N ALA A 20 -3.99 27.78 10.42
CA ALA A 20 -4.86 26.67 10.10
C ALA A 20 -5.12 25.77 11.31
N VAL A 21 -4.06 25.40 12.05
CA VAL A 21 -4.16 24.62 13.29
C VAL A 21 -4.98 25.34 14.35
N GLN A 22 -4.74 26.63 14.55
CA GLN A 22 -5.46 27.44 15.54
C GLN A 22 -6.95 27.57 15.20
N LYS A 23 -7.26 27.85 13.93
CA LYS A 23 -8.64 27.98 13.47
C LYS A 23 -9.42 26.67 13.64
N ALA A 24 -8.78 25.55 13.37
CA ALA A 24 -9.35 24.22 13.59
C ALA A 24 -9.44 23.84 15.08
N ASN A 25 -8.75 24.56 15.94
CA ASN A 25 -8.51 24.20 17.34
C ASN A 25 -8.01 22.75 17.51
N SER A 26 -7.27 22.26 16.52
CA SER A 26 -6.76 20.89 16.47
C SER A 26 -5.63 20.79 15.43
N GLY A 27 -4.56 20.09 15.75
CA GLY A 27 -3.46 19.84 14.83
C GLY A 27 -2.09 19.95 15.48
N HIS A 28 -1.05 19.89 14.65
CA HIS A 28 0.34 19.79 15.05
C HIS A 28 1.12 21.00 14.51
N PRO A 29 1.31 22.07 15.27
CA PRO A 29 2.00 23.27 14.83
C PRO A 29 3.53 23.16 14.87
N GLY A 30 4.06 22.30 15.75
CA GLY A 30 5.47 22.30 16.10
C GLY A 30 6.42 21.92 14.96
N LEU A 31 6.13 20.83 14.24
CA LEU A 31 6.93 20.40 13.10
C LEU A 31 6.86 21.44 11.96
N PRO A 32 5.70 21.96 11.54
CA PRO A 32 5.63 23.03 10.54
C PRO A 32 6.51 24.25 10.85
N MET A 33 6.58 24.65 12.11
CA MET A 33 7.38 25.81 12.55
C MET A 33 8.89 25.53 12.47
N GLY A 34 9.33 24.33 12.82
CA GLY A 34 10.74 23.92 12.78
C GLY A 34 11.21 23.55 11.39
N ALA A 35 10.43 22.77 10.66
CA ALA A 35 10.80 22.17 9.38
C ALA A 35 10.52 23.06 8.15
N ALA A 36 9.80 24.19 8.30
CA ALA A 36 9.48 25.07 7.18
C ALA A 36 10.69 25.47 6.33
N PRO A 37 11.88 25.78 6.88
CA PRO A 37 13.04 26.15 6.06
C PRO A 37 13.51 25.01 5.15
N MET A 38 13.57 23.76 5.64
CA MET A 38 14.00 22.63 4.80
C MET A 38 12.96 22.34 3.71
N ALA A 39 11.68 22.43 4.03
CA ALA A 39 10.62 22.28 3.05
C ALA A 39 10.67 23.38 2.00
N TYR A 40 10.85 24.65 2.40
CA TYR A 40 10.99 25.78 1.48
C TYR A 40 12.17 25.60 0.53
N ALA A 41 13.36 25.30 1.07
CA ALA A 41 14.58 25.13 0.26
C ALA A 41 14.42 23.97 -0.75
N LEU A 42 13.85 22.84 -0.30
CA LEU A 42 13.56 21.71 -1.18
C LEU A 42 12.59 22.11 -2.31
N TRP A 43 11.43 22.65 -1.97
CA TRP A 43 10.36 22.93 -2.93
C TRP A 43 10.75 24.01 -3.94
N THR A 44 11.35 25.13 -3.50
CA THR A 44 11.63 26.27 -4.38
C THR A 44 12.90 26.13 -5.22
N LYS A 45 13.81 25.20 -4.89
CA LYS A 45 15.09 25.08 -5.62
C LYS A 45 15.38 23.71 -6.20
N HIS A 46 14.83 22.65 -5.63
CA HIS A 46 15.29 21.30 -5.97
C HIS A 46 14.19 20.39 -6.49
N LEU A 47 12.95 20.61 -6.09
CA LEU A 47 11.81 19.78 -6.46
C LEU A 47 11.33 20.10 -7.88
N LYS A 48 11.41 19.12 -8.78
CA LYS A 48 11.01 19.22 -10.19
C LYS A 48 9.59 18.70 -10.35
N VAL A 49 8.60 19.59 -10.27
CA VAL A 49 7.16 19.28 -10.44
C VAL A 49 6.49 20.37 -11.25
N ASN A 50 5.34 20.10 -11.85
CA ASN A 50 4.47 21.12 -12.45
C ASN A 50 3.09 21.08 -11.77
N PRO A 51 2.78 22.01 -10.87
CA PRO A 51 1.49 22.04 -10.18
C PRO A 51 0.27 22.13 -11.10
N THR A 52 0.42 22.72 -12.32
CA THR A 52 -0.68 22.90 -13.26
C THR A 52 -1.14 21.60 -13.92
N THR A 53 -0.24 20.63 -14.07
CA THR A 53 -0.52 19.28 -14.57
C THR A 53 -0.58 18.24 -13.45
N SER A 54 -0.17 18.64 -12.24
CA SER A 54 -0.17 17.80 -11.04
C SER A 54 0.49 16.43 -11.29
N LYS A 55 -0.24 15.34 -11.13
CA LYS A 55 0.29 13.97 -11.25
C LYS A 55 0.40 13.45 -12.69
N ASN A 56 -0.01 14.21 -13.68
CA ASN A 56 -0.05 13.74 -15.07
C ASN A 56 1.34 13.64 -15.72
N TRP A 57 2.33 14.36 -15.19
CA TRP A 57 3.71 14.25 -15.68
C TRP A 57 4.42 13.06 -15.04
N ALA A 58 4.76 12.04 -15.83
CA ALA A 58 5.34 10.79 -15.34
C ALA A 58 6.72 10.98 -14.67
N ASP A 59 7.60 11.83 -15.23
CA ASP A 59 8.97 12.07 -14.75
C ASP A 59 9.07 13.25 -13.75
N ARG A 60 7.97 13.62 -13.08
CA ARG A 60 8.04 14.58 -11.98
C ARG A 60 8.72 13.96 -10.77
N ASP A 61 9.40 14.75 -9.96
CA ASP A 61 9.87 14.32 -8.64
C ASP A 61 8.68 13.90 -7.76
N ARG A 62 8.95 13.03 -6.79
CA ARG A 62 7.97 12.60 -5.78
C ARG A 62 8.32 13.19 -4.43
N PHE A 63 7.33 13.72 -3.74
CA PHE A 63 7.48 14.25 -2.39
C PHE A 63 6.55 13.54 -1.41
N VAL A 64 7.10 12.94 -0.35
CA VAL A 64 6.35 12.26 0.71
C VAL A 64 6.61 12.94 2.05
N LEU A 65 5.56 13.49 2.66
CA LEU A 65 5.62 13.91 4.06
C LEU A 65 5.36 12.69 4.95
N SER A 66 6.43 11.97 5.33
CA SER A 66 6.34 10.78 6.19
C SER A 66 5.84 11.14 7.58
N ALA A 67 6.32 12.25 8.15
CA ALA A 67 5.79 12.86 9.35
C ALA A 67 4.42 13.52 9.07
N GLY A 68 3.43 12.72 8.74
CA GLY A 68 2.12 13.17 8.25
C GLY A 68 1.35 14.09 9.19
N HIS A 69 1.69 14.13 10.47
CA HIS A 69 1.16 15.11 11.43
C HIS A 69 1.53 16.55 11.08
N GLY A 70 2.60 16.78 10.30
CA GLY A 70 2.95 18.09 9.73
C GLY A 70 2.09 18.53 8.54
N SER A 71 0.92 17.96 8.33
CA SER A 71 0.03 18.17 7.19
C SER A 71 -0.29 19.64 6.90
N ALA A 72 -0.43 20.50 7.92
CA ALA A 72 -0.66 21.92 7.74
C ALA A 72 0.46 22.61 6.95
N MET A 73 1.73 22.18 7.14
CA MET A 73 2.87 22.64 6.33
C MET A 73 2.73 22.19 4.88
N LEU A 74 2.39 20.92 4.65
CA LEU A 74 2.23 20.40 3.30
C LEU A 74 1.12 21.14 2.55
N TYR A 75 -0.04 21.37 3.18
CA TYR A 75 -1.13 22.10 2.55
C TYR A 75 -0.80 23.56 2.27
N SER A 76 -0.03 24.20 3.15
CA SER A 76 0.50 25.54 2.92
C SER A 76 1.45 25.58 1.71
N LEU A 77 2.34 24.58 1.58
CA LEU A 77 3.23 24.43 0.42
C LEU A 77 2.44 24.18 -0.86
N LEU A 78 1.45 23.28 -0.84
CA LEU A 78 0.61 22.99 -2.01
C LEU A 78 -0.15 24.22 -2.47
N HIS A 79 -0.70 25.02 -1.53
CA HIS A 79 -1.33 26.30 -1.86
C HIS A 79 -0.35 27.27 -2.52
N LEU A 80 0.80 27.49 -1.90
CA LEU A 80 1.81 28.44 -2.40
C LEU A 80 2.39 28.00 -3.76
N ALA A 81 2.57 26.70 -3.96
CA ALA A 81 3.08 26.13 -5.21
C ALA A 81 2.07 26.19 -6.37
N GLY A 82 0.79 26.40 -6.11
CA GLY A 82 -0.24 26.55 -7.15
C GLY A 82 -1.03 25.27 -7.45
N TYR A 83 -1.00 24.25 -6.57
CA TYR A 83 -1.93 23.14 -6.64
C TYR A 83 -3.36 23.58 -6.26
N GLN A 84 -4.35 22.72 -6.47
CA GLN A 84 -5.77 23.05 -6.25
C GLN A 84 -6.16 23.06 -4.75
N VAL A 85 -5.34 23.75 -3.94
CA VAL A 85 -5.56 24.00 -2.53
C VAL A 85 -5.64 25.52 -2.32
N THR A 86 -6.79 26.02 -1.90
CA THR A 86 -7.03 27.45 -1.71
C THR A 86 -6.81 27.89 -0.25
N ILE A 87 -6.74 29.21 -0.01
CA ILE A 87 -6.73 29.75 1.37
C ILE A 87 -8.00 29.34 2.13
N ASP A 88 -9.14 29.26 1.46
CA ASP A 88 -10.38 28.83 2.13
C ASP A 88 -10.34 27.34 2.48
N ASP A 89 -9.66 26.51 1.70
CA ASP A 89 -9.38 25.11 2.06
C ASP A 89 -8.47 25.02 3.31
N LEU A 90 -7.44 25.88 3.43
CA LEU A 90 -6.61 25.97 4.63
C LEU A 90 -7.43 26.39 5.87
N LYS A 91 -8.37 27.32 5.71
CA LYS A 91 -9.29 27.74 6.77
C LYS A 91 -10.26 26.64 7.19
N GLN A 92 -10.45 25.61 6.34
CA GLN A 92 -11.28 24.43 6.61
C GLN A 92 -10.45 23.21 7.06
N PHE A 93 -9.20 23.42 7.51
CA PHE A 93 -8.33 22.36 8.01
C PHE A 93 -9.04 21.48 9.03
N ARG A 94 -9.01 20.16 8.85
CA ARG A 94 -9.64 19.14 9.71
C ARG A 94 -11.17 19.25 9.83
N GLN A 95 -11.85 19.94 8.93
CA GLN A 95 -13.31 19.97 8.92
C GLN A 95 -13.89 18.82 8.09
N TRP A 96 -15.19 18.54 8.29
CA TRP A 96 -15.87 17.49 7.53
C TRP A 96 -15.80 17.76 6.02
N ASP A 97 -15.39 16.72 5.27
CA ASP A 97 -15.29 16.75 3.79
C ASP A 97 -14.37 17.86 3.23
N SER A 98 -13.43 18.32 4.03
CA SER A 98 -12.44 19.34 3.66
C SER A 98 -11.32 18.74 2.82
N LYS A 99 -10.81 19.50 1.82
CA LYS A 99 -9.61 19.14 1.05
C LYS A 99 -8.31 19.10 1.88
N THR A 100 -8.36 19.52 3.14
CA THR A 100 -7.22 19.57 4.05
C THR A 100 -7.47 18.71 5.29
N PRO A 101 -7.51 17.36 5.14
CA PRO A 101 -7.73 16.43 6.25
C PRO A 101 -6.59 16.50 7.28
N GLY A 102 -6.78 15.88 8.43
CA GLY A 102 -5.85 15.95 9.55
C GLY A 102 -4.45 15.41 9.27
N HIS A 103 -4.33 14.47 8.36
CA HIS A 103 -3.09 13.91 7.81
C HIS A 103 -3.23 13.83 6.28
N PRO A 104 -2.13 13.82 5.51
CA PRO A 104 -2.21 13.81 4.06
C PRO A 104 -2.93 12.55 3.55
N GLU A 105 -3.86 12.73 2.61
CA GLU A 105 -4.59 11.65 1.95
C GLU A 105 -4.43 11.78 0.43
N VAL A 106 -3.81 10.77 -0.19
CA VAL A 106 -3.70 10.68 -1.65
C VAL A 106 -5.09 10.53 -2.28
N HIS A 107 -5.30 11.07 -3.45
CA HIS A 107 -6.59 11.15 -4.15
C HIS A 107 -7.64 12.09 -3.51
N HIS A 108 -7.40 12.60 -2.29
CA HIS A 108 -8.28 13.55 -1.64
C HIS A 108 -7.78 15.00 -1.80
N THR A 109 -6.46 15.21 -1.61
CA THR A 109 -5.82 16.52 -1.79
C THR A 109 -4.92 16.51 -3.01
N ASP A 110 -5.10 17.46 -3.92
CA ASP A 110 -4.25 17.63 -5.10
C ASP A 110 -2.78 17.83 -4.71
N GLY A 111 -1.87 17.12 -5.38
CA GLY A 111 -0.42 17.17 -5.12
C GLY A 111 0.08 16.27 -3.98
N VAL A 112 -0.80 15.60 -3.21
CA VAL A 112 -0.39 14.61 -2.22
C VAL A 112 -0.04 13.28 -2.91
N GLU A 113 1.19 12.80 -2.72
CA GLU A 113 1.70 11.59 -3.39
C GLU A 113 1.43 10.30 -2.59
N ALA A 114 1.28 10.38 -1.28
CA ALA A 114 1.02 9.24 -0.41
C ALA A 114 0.19 9.62 0.81
N THR A 115 -0.68 8.73 1.25
CA THR A 115 -1.39 8.86 2.53
C THR A 115 -0.43 8.51 3.66
N THR A 116 -0.25 9.44 4.60
CA THR A 116 0.64 9.28 5.77
C THR A 116 -0.09 9.64 7.06
N GLY A 117 0.58 9.47 8.19
CA GLY A 117 0.01 9.62 9.53
C GLY A 117 0.41 8.46 10.42
N PRO A 118 0.26 7.18 10.01
CA PRO A 118 0.98 6.07 10.65
C PRO A 118 2.48 6.20 10.37
N LEU A 119 3.26 6.53 11.41
CA LEU A 119 4.69 6.84 11.30
C LEU A 119 5.51 5.69 10.68
N GLY A 120 6.57 6.04 9.98
CA GLY A 120 7.50 5.11 9.33
C GLY A 120 7.04 4.59 7.97
N GLN A 121 5.74 4.48 7.70
CA GLN A 121 5.24 3.97 6.41
C GLN A 121 5.51 4.93 5.26
N GLY A 122 5.55 6.25 5.51
CA GLY A 122 5.90 7.23 4.49
C GLY A 122 7.31 7.05 3.93
N ILE A 123 8.30 6.79 4.80
CA ILE A 123 9.67 6.44 4.39
C ILE A 123 9.65 5.17 3.52
N ALA A 124 8.95 4.14 3.96
CA ALA A 124 8.87 2.88 3.23
C ALA A 124 8.18 3.04 1.86
N MET A 125 7.14 3.87 1.76
CA MET A 125 6.53 4.23 0.47
C MET A 125 7.48 5.03 -0.42
N ALA A 126 8.27 5.96 0.14
CA ALA A 126 9.30 6.67 -0.61
C ALA A 126 10.39 5.73 -1.16
N VAL A 127 10.81 4.72 -0.37
CA VAL A 127 11.67 3.64 -0.87
C VAL A 127 11.03 2.93 -2.05
N GLY A 128 9.76 2.57 -1.96
CA GLY A 128 9.02 1.94 -3.06
C GLY A 128 8.95 2.81 -4.31
N MET A 129 8.74 4.13 -4.17
CA MET A 129 8.75 5.06 -5.31
C MET A 129 10.13 5.13 -5.97
N ALA A 130 11.21 5.14 -5.19
CA ALA A 130 12.58 5.10 -5.72
C ALA A 130 12.91 3.75 -6.41
N MET A 131 12.37 2.63 -5.90
CA MET A 131 12.48 1.33 -6.58
C MET A 131 11.77 1.36 -7.94
N ALA A 132 10.58 1.93 -8.01
CA ALA A 132 9.82 2.07 -9.25
C ALA A 132 10.55 2.95 -10.27
N GLU A 133 11.11 4.08 -9.84
CA GLU A 133 11.94 4.94 -10.70
C GLU A 133 13.12 4.14 -11.28
N ALA A 134 13.91 3.46 -10.44
CA ALA A 134 15.08 2.70 -10.88
C ALA A 134 14.69 1.59 -11.88
N HIS A 135 13.59 0.87 -11.62
CA HIS A 135 13.09 -0.17 -12.50
C HIS A 135 12.64 0.37 -13.87
N LEU A 136 11.84 1.45 -13.86
CA LEU A 136 11.34 2.07 -15.08
C LEU A 136 12.46 2.73 -15.88
N ALA A 137 13.42 3.38 -15.22
CA ALA A 137 14.60 3.95 -15.86
C ALA A 137 15.42 2.86 -16.58
N ALA A 138 15.70 1.74 -15.90
CA ALA A 138 16.44 0.62 -16.49
C ALA A 138 15.70 -0.03 -17.68
N THR A 139 14.38 -0.01 -17.64
CA THR A 139 13.54 -0.59 -18.69
C THR A 139 13.41 0.32 -19.90
N TYR A 140 13.09 1.59 -19.70
CA TYR A 140 12.66 2.49 -20.77
C TYR A 140 13.71 3.51 -21.22
N ASN A 141 14.71 3.87 -20.40
CA ASN A 141 15.73 4.82 -20.82
C ASN A 141 16.60 4.22 -21.94
N LYS A 142 16.96 5.06 -22.91
CA LYS A 142 17.84 4.73 -24.03
C LYS A 142 18.87 5.83 -24.18
N GLU A 143 19.95 5.54 -24.94
CA GLU A 143 20.96 6.56 -25.26
C GLU A 143 20.27 7.84 -25.79
N ASN A 144 20.57 8.96 -25.16
CA ASN A 144 19.97 10.29 -25.41
C ASN A 144 18.47 10.46 -25.05
N PHE A 145 17.86 9.49 -24.36
CA PHE A 145 16.47 9.55 -23.94
C PHE A 145 16.33 9.10 -22.49
N ASN A 146 16.33 10.04 -21.57
CA ASN A 146 16.02 9.80 -20.16
C ASN A 146 14.51 9.98 -19.93
N VAL A 147 13.75 8.92 -20.19
CA VAL A 147 12.29 8.92 -20.03
C VAL A 147 11.90 8.96 -18.56
N MET A 148 12.74 8.37 -17.69
CA MET A 148 12.57 8.36 -16.25
C MET A 148 13.89 8.76 -15.58
N ASP A 149 13.89 9.91 -14.88
CA ASP A 149 15.10 10.49 -14.26
C ASP A 149 14.74 11.48 -13.15
N HIS A 150 13.84 11.07 -12.25
CA HIS A 150 13.39 11.91 -11.15
C HIS A 150 13.92 11.44 -9.79
N TYR A 151 13.88 12.33 -8.83
CA TYR A 151 14.17 12.04 -7.43
C TYR A 151 12.90 11.74 -6.63
N THR A 152 13.07 10.98 -5.56
CA THR A 152 12.07 10.83 -4.51
C THR A 152 12.58 11.48 -3.23
N TYR A 153 11.81 12.43 -2.71
CA TYR A 153 12.12 13.14 -1.46
C TYR A 153 11.12 12.76 -0.38
N ALA A 154 11.61 12.65 0.85
CA ALA A 154 10.74 12.52 2.01
C ALA A 154 11.18 13.46 3.13
N ILE A 155 10.23 13.95 3.93
CA ILE A 155 10.51 14.58 5.22
C ILE A 155 9.98 13.66 6.31
N CYS A 156 10.84 13.33 7.28
CA CYS A 156 10.51 12.48 8.43
C CYS A 156 10.92 13.14 9.75
N GLY A 157 10.40 12.65 10.85
CA GLY A 157 10.77 13.08 12.19
C GLY A 157 11.36 11.94 13.03
N ASP A 158 11.72 12.23 14.28
CA ASP A 158 12.27 11.26 15.23
C ASP A 158 11.37 10.02 15.38
N GLY A 159 10.06 10.21 15.46
CA GLY A 159 9.10 9.12 15.59
C GLY A 159 9.07 8.16 14.39
N ASP A 160 9.21 8.68 13.16
CA ASP A 160 9.34 7.83 11.96
C ASP A 160 10.55 6.90 12.08
N LEU A 161 11.67 7.41 12.60
CA LEU A 161 12.92 6.67 12.69
C LEU A 161 12.98 5.70 13.87
N MET A 162 12.05 5.80 14.82
CA MET A 162 11.84 4.79 15.88
C MET A 162 11.08 3.56 15.36
N GLU A 163 10.22 3.74 14.36
CA GLU A 163 9.39 2.66 13.81
C GLU A 163 10.21 1.56 13.12
N GLY A 164 9.87 0.30 13.40
CA GLY A 164 10.56 -0.85 12.79
C GLY A 164 10.47 -0.86 11.27
N VAL A 165 9.34 -0.46 10.69
CA VAL A 165 9.14 -0.44 9.23
C VAL A 165 10.09 0.51 8.51
N SER A 166 10.45 1.65 9.14
CA SER A 166 11.43 2.57 8.57
C SER A 166 12.83 1.96 8.54
N GLN A 167 13.18 1.18 9.56
CA GLN A 167 14.47 0.48 9.66
C GLN A 167 14.57 -0.63 8.61
N GLU A 168 13.51 -1.44 8.45
CA GLU A 168 13.42 -2.46 7.41
C GLU A 168 13.57 -1.84 6.01
N ALA A 169 12.82 -0.80 5.71
CA ALA A 169 12.81 -0.13 4.42
C ALA A 169 14.15 0.57 4.13
N SER A 170 14.74 1.25 5.12
CA SER A 170 16.02 1.95 4.96
C SER A 170 17.17 0.98 4.73
N SER A 171 17.20 -0.17 5.45
CA SER A 171 18.15 -1.23 5.19
C SER A 171 18.03 -1.80 3.77
N MET A 172 16.80 -1.98 3.28
CA MET A 172 16.53 -2.44 1.92
C MET A 172 17.00 -1.41 0.88
N ALA A 173 16.71 -0.12 1.08
CA ALA A 173 17.11 0.95 0.16
C ALA A 173 18.62 1.09 0.03
N GLY A 174 19.37 0.96 1.13
CA GLY A 174 20.83 0.95 1.12
C GLY A 174 21.41 -0.25 0.38
N HIS A 175 20.84 -1.45 0.60
CA HIS A 175 21.19 -2.67 -0.13
C HIS A 175 20.98 -2.52 -1.65
N MET A 176 19.86 -1.93 -2.04
CA MET A 176 19.50 -1.69 -3.44
C MET A 176 20.18 -0.46 -4.05
N LYS A 177 21.01 0.30 -3.30
CA LYS A 177 21.72 1.48 -3.77
C LYS A 177 20.83 2.50 -4.47
N LEU A 178 19.68 2.85 -3.88
CA LEU A 178 18.71 3.76 -4.49
C LEU A 178 19.19 5.23 -4.40
N GLY A 179 20.14 5.63 -5.24
CA GLY A 179 20.81 6.94 -5.18
C GLY A 179 19.91 8.15 -5.41
N LYS A 180 18.71 7.96 -5.96
CA LYS A 180 17.72 9.05 -6.16
C LYS A 180 16.71 9.18 -5.02
N LEU A 181 16.93 8.48 -3.90
CA LEU A 181 16.14 8.65 -2.67
C LEU A 181 16.87 9.58 -1.71
N ILE A 182 16.24 10.70 -1.38
CA ILE A 182 16.77 11.71 -0.46
C ILE A 182 15.75 11.95 0.65
N VAL A 183 16.13 11.65 1.89
CA VAL A 183 15.29 11.83 3.08
C VAL A 183 15.85 12.96 3.93
N LEU A 184 15.02 13.99 4.17
CA LEU A 184 15.34 15.07 5.12
C LEU A 184 14.74 14.70 6.48
N TYR A 185 15.59 14.62 7.48
CA TYR A 185 15.21 14.27 8.83
C TYR A 185 15.13 15.51 9.72
N ASP A 186 13.92 15.82 10.19
CA ASP A 186 13.63 16.85 11.20
C ASP A 186 14.10 16.34 12.57
N SER A 187 15.38 16.60 12.88
CA SER A 187 16.04 16.16 14.11
C SER A 187 15.88 17.21 15.18
N ASN A 188 14.75 17.18 15.90
CA ASN A 188 14.40 18.18 16.91
C ASN A 188 14.47 17.66 18.35
N ASP A 189 14.81 16.39 18.56
CA ASP A 189 14.99 15.72 19.85
C ASP A 189 13.70 15.66 20.71
N ILE A 190 12.50 15.83 20.13
CA ILE A 190 11.22 15.86 20.84
C ILE A 190 10.22 14.88 20.19
N SER A 191 9.58 14.09 21.03
CA SER A 191 8.41 13.29 20.68
C SER A 191 7.15 13.84 21.38
N LEU A 192 5.99 13.20 21.16
CA LEU A 192 4.72 13.62 21.76
C LEU A 192 4.76 13.64 23.29
N ASP A 193 5.41 12.64 23.89
CA ASP A 193 5.51 12.51 25.36
C ASP A 193 6.62 13.35 25.99
N GLY A 194 7.59 13.84 25.21
CA GLY A 194 8.70 14.62 25.73
C GLY A 194 10.01 14.44 24.98
N PRO A 195 11.16 14.71 25.62
CA PRO A 195 12.47 14.55 24.99
C PRO A 195 12.72 13.11 24.54
N THR A 196 13.26 12.96 23.34
CA THR A 196 13.61 11.64 22.77
C THR A 196 14.60 10.89 23.64
N SER A 197 15.46 11.60 24.40
CA SER A 197 16.44 11.01 25.31
C SER A 197 15.85 10.03 26.36
N LYS A 198 14.54 10.02 26.55
CA LYS A 198 13.85 9.05 27.41
C LYS A 198 13.66 7.67 26.78
N ALA A 199 13.66 7.60 25.44
CA ALA A 199 13.35 6.37 24.71
C ALA A 199 14.23 6.14 23.47
N PHE A 200 14.97 7.15 23.00
CA PHE A 200 15.68 7.13 21.72
C PHE A 200 16.98 7.92 21.83
N THR A 201 18.10 7.23 22.02
CA THR A 201 19.43 7.83 22.29
C THR A 201 20.50 7.33 21.33
N GLU A 202 20.13 6.63 20.30
CA GLU A 202 21.05 6.11 19.31
C GLU A 202 21.61 7.21 18.38
N ASN A 203 22.74 6.94 17.76
CA ASN A 203 23.28 7.76 16.69
C ASN A 203 22.61 7.36 15.35
N VAL A 204 21.57 8.10 14.96
CA VAL A 204 20.82 7.84 13.73
C VAL A 204 21.71 7.91 12.49
N GLY A 205 22.60 8.91 12.38
CA GLY A 205 23.53 9.03 11.26
C GLY A 205 24.39 7.79 11.09
N ALA A 206 25.02 7.32 12.18
CA ALA A 206 25.83 6.10 12.14
C ALA A 206 25.02 4.84 11.79
N ARG A 207 23.77 4.75 12.23
CA ARG A 207 22.87 3.65 11.85
C ARG A 207 22.59 3.66 10.33
N TYR A 208 22.31 4.82 9.76
CA TYR A 208 22.06 4.95 8.32
C TYR A 208 23.31 4.70 7.49
N GLU A 209 24.48 5.15 7.95
CA GLU A 209 25.78 4.78 7.35
C GLU A 209 25.97 3.24 7.34
N ALA A 210 25.61 2.56 8.43
CA ALA A 210 25.66 1.09 8.51
C ALA A 210 24.67 0.40 7.55
N TYR A 211 23.56 1.04 7.20
CA TYR A 211 22.66 0.57 6.15
C TYR A 211 23.21 0.80 4.73
N GLY A 212 24.30 1.52 4.57
CA GLY A 212 24.87 1.86 3.27
C GLY A 212 24.37 3.19 2.69
N TRP A 213 23.78 4.05 3.50
CA TRP A 213 23.37 5.40 3.10
C TRP A 213 24.51 6.41 3.22
N GLN A 214 24.41 7.50 2.46
CA GLN A 214 25.12 8.74 2.77
C GLN A 214 24.40 9.46 3.90
N HIS A 215 25.14 9.99 4.88
CA HIS A 215 24.62 10.85 5.95
C HIS A 215 25.23 12.24 5.86
N ILE A 216 24.40 13.28 5.84
CA ILE A 216 24.81 14.68 5.82
C ILE A 216 24.16 15.39 7.00
N LEU A 217 24.96 16.09 7.83
CA LEU A 217 24.46 16.84 8.98
C LEU A 217 24.39 18.34 8.67
N VAL A 218 23.21 18.92 8.74
CA VAL A 218 22.96 20.35 8.75
C VAL A 218 22.70 20.79 10.19
N LYS A 219 23.62 21.63 10.73
CA LYS A 219 23.62 22.00 12.16
C LYS A 219 22.61 23.08 12.54
N ASP A 220 22.19 23.89 11.59
CA ASP A 220 21.18 24.95 11.78
C ASP A 220 20.08 24.79 10.75
N GLY A 221 18.91 24.37 11.23
CA GLY A 221 17.73 24.18 10.41
C GLY A 221 17.12 25.45 9.83
N ASN A 222 17.60 26.64 10.21
CA ASN A 222 17.20 27.92 9.60
C ASN A 222 18.18 28.40 8.50
N ASP A 223 19.30 27.72 8.30
CA ASP A 223 20.27 28.05 7.25
C ASP A 223 19.87 27.43 5.90
N LEU A 224 19.12 28.19 5.11
CA LEU A 224 18.64 27.76 3.78
C LEU A 224 19.77 27.40 2.82
N GLU A 225 20.91 28.08 2.88
CA GLU A 225 22.06 27.79 2.00
C GLU A 225 22.71 26.45 2.39
N ALA A 226 22.86 26.18 3.69
CA ALA A 226 23.39 24.90 4.17
C ALA A 226 22.47 23.73 3.79
N ILE A 227 21.15 23.89 3.92
CA ILE A 227 20.16 22.89 3.52
C ILE A 227 20.22 22.64 2.01
N SER A 228 20.19 23.70 1.21
CA SER A 228 20.27 23.59 -0.26
C SER A 228 21.55 22.90 -0.71
N LYS A 229 22.71 23.26 -0.11
CA LYS A 229 24.00 22.62 -0.39
C LYS A 229 23.99 21.13 -0.03
N ALA A 230 23.38 20.76 1.08
CA ALA A 230 23.24 19.35 1.47
C ALA A 230 22.39 18.56 0.45
N ILE A 231 21.33 19.15 -0.10
CA ILE A 231 20.55 18.52 -1.16
C ILE A 231 21.35 18.39 -2.47
N GLU A 232 22.16 19.39 -2.82
CA GLU A 232 23.07 19.31 -3.98
C GLU A 232 24.12 18.21 -3.80
N GLU A 233 24.69 18.08 -2.60
CA GLU A 233 25.64 17.01 -2.25
C GLU A 233 24.96 15.64 -2.31
N ALA A 234 23.72 15.52 -1.83
CA ALA A 234 22.94 14.30 -1.92
C ALA A 234 22.66 13.90 -3.37
N LYS A 235 22.35 14.86 -4.25
CA LYS A 235 22.14 14.60 -5.69
C LYS A 235 23.42 14.17 -6.42
N ALA A 236 24.58 14.55 -5.91
CA ALA A 236 25.87 14.14 -6.48
C ALA A 236 26.25 12.69 -6.12
N GLU A 237 25.63 12.12 -5.09
CA GLU A 237 25.79 10.71 -4.72
C GLU A 237 24.80 9.85 -5.51
N THR A 238 25.29 8.99 -6.37
CA THR A 238 24.48 8.18 -7.29
C THR A 238 24.30 6.73 -6.84
N ASP A 239 25.16 6.26 -5.94
CA ASP A 239 25.23 4.85 -5.54
C ASP A 239 24.62 4.59 -4.15
N LYS A 240 24.17 5.62 -3.46
CA LYS A 240 23.62 5.53 -2.10
C LYS A 240 22.40 6.42 -1.93
N PRO A 241 21.34 5.96 -1.28
CA PRO A 241 20.34 6.87 -0.76
C PRO A 241 20.97 7.82 0.29
N THR A 242 20.39 9.00 0.48
CA THR A 242 20.92 10.00 1.39
C THR A 242 19.93 10.36 2.49
N LEU A 243 20.42 10.36 3.75
CA LEU A 243 19.76 10.97 4.89
C LEU A 243 20.41 12.32 5.18
N ILE A 244 19.65 13.40 5.06
CA ILE A 244 20.08 14.75 5.47
C ILE A 244 19.48 15.01 6.85
N GLU A 245 20.28 14.89 7.91
CA GLU A 245 19.88 15.21 9.27
C GLU A 245 19.92 16.72 9.47
N VAL A 246 18.78 17.34 9.65
CA VAL A 246 18.66 18.79 9.86
C VAL A 246 18.27 19.06 11.31
N LYS A 247 19.18 19.70 12.06
CA LYS A 247 18.90 20.09 13.44
C LYS A 247 17.92 21.26 13.48
N THR A 248 16.75 21.04 14.02
CA THR A 248 15.67 22.02 14.09
C THR A 248 15.23 22.25 15.54
N VAL A 249 14.35 23.23 15.72
CA VAL A 249 13.68 23.49 17.00
C VAL A 249 12.18 23.35 16.77
N ILE A 250 11.56 22.34 17.38
CA ILE A 250 10.11 22.15 17.31
C ILE A 250 9.39 23.39 17.86
N GLY A 251 8.41 23.91 17.12
CA GLY A 251 7.67 25.11 17.54
C GLY A 251 8.49 26.39 17.54
N TYR A 252 9.50 26.50 16.65
CA TYR A 252 10.40 27.64 16.54
C TYR A 252 9.65 28.99 16.57
N GLY A 253 10.04 29.86 17.50
CA GLY A 253 9.42 31.17 17.74
C GLY A 253 8.21 31.15 18.70
N ALA A 254 7.72 29.97 19.10
CA ALA A 254 6.64 29.88 20.07
C ALA A 254 7.15 29.99 21.53
N PRO A 255 6.30 30.40 22.49
CA PRO A 255 6.71 30.52 23.91
C PRO A 255 7.26 29.25 24.54
N LYS A 256 6.86 28.10 24.02
CA LYS A 256 7.27 26.76 24.51
C LYS A 256 8.04 25.98 23.43
N GLU A 257 8.77 26.69 22.58
CA GLU A 257 9.63 26.03 21.58
C GLU A 257 10.58 25.02 22.24
N GLY A 258 10.96 23.99 21.49
CA GLY A 258 11.84 22.93 21.98
C GLY A 258 11.22 22.00 23.02
N THR A 259 9.90 22.04 23.21
CA THR A 259 9.18 21.14 24.13
C THR A 259 8.02 20.41 23.47
N SER A 260 7.57 19.31 24.06
CA SER A 260 6.40 18.54 23.59
C SER A 260 5.08 19.32 23.65
N ALA A 261 5.02 20.43 24.41
CA ALA A 261 3.81 21.24 24.51
C ALA A 261 3.36 21.90 23.20
N VAL A 262 4.27 22.05 22.24
CA VAL A 262 3.97 22.58 20.89
C VAL A 262 3.83 21.48 19.85
N HIS A 263 3.96 20.20 20.22
CA HIS A 263 3.91 19.10 19.28
C HIS A 263 2.52 18.93 18.65
N GLY A 264 1.49 18.71 19.46
CA GLY A 264 0.17 18.27 19.00
C GLY A 264 -1.01 19.09 19.52
N ALA A 265 -0.79 20.34 19.89
CA ALA A 265 -1.83 21.23 20.36
C ALA A 265 -1.70 22.64 19.75
N PRO A 266 -2.82 23.36 19.51
CA PRO A 266 -2.80 24.75 19.09
C PRO A 266 -2.01 25.63 20.05
N LEU A 267 -1.33 26.65 19.53
CA LEU A 267 -0.49 27.55 20.34
C LEU A 267 -1.29 28.51 21.24
N GLY A 268 -2.58 28.71 20.93
CA GLY A 268 -3.39 29.79 21.48
C GLY A 268 -3.09 31.14 20.83
N GLU A 269 -3.99 32.11 20.99
CA GLU A 269 -3.86 33.44 20.37
C GLU A 269 -2.58 34.16 20.77
N ASP A 270 -2.22 34.13 22.08
CA ASP A 270 -0.99 34.74 22.59
C ASP A 270 0.26 34.04 22.01
N GLY A 271 0.24 32.70 21.89
CA GLY A 271 1.34 31.95 21.31
C GLY A 271 1.57 32.26 19.84
N ILE A 272 0.50 32.41 19.07
CA ILE A 272 0.58 32.83 17.66
C ILE A 272 1.12 34.25 17.55
N LYS A 273 0.63 35.18 18.38
CA LYS A 273 1.10 36.56 18.39
C LYS A 273 2.60 36.63 18.65
N MET A 274 3.08 35.92 19.67
CA MET A 274 4.52 35.88 19.98
C MET A 274 5.34 35.28 18.84
N ALA A 275 4.88 34.18 18.22
CA ALA A 275 5.56 33.59 17.07
C ALA A 275 5.62 34.56 15.89
N LYS A 276 4.54 35.27 15.59
CA LYS A 276 4.50 36.31 14.55
C LYS A 276 5.46 37.47 14.84
N GLU A 277 5.58 37.89 16.10
CA GLU A 277 6.55 38.90 16.53
C GLU A 277 8.00 38.43 16.28
N VAL A 278 8.33 37.19 16.61
CA VAL A 278 9.65 36.59 16.31
C VAL A 278 9.93 36.54 14.81
N TYR A 279 8.92 36.24 14.00
CA TYR A 279 9.06 36.20 12.53
C TYR A 279 9.09 37.58 11.88
N GLY A 280 8.79 38.67 12.59
CA GLY A 280 8.60 40.01 12.04
C GLY A 280 7.38 40.06 11.09
N TRP A 281 6.34 39.30 11.38
CA TRP A 281 5.15 39.16 10.55
C TRP A 281 4.13 40.26 10.81
N GLU A 282 3.95 41.13 9.84
CA GLU A 282 3.04 42.28 9.94
C GLU A 282 1.77 42.16 9.09
N TYR A 283 1.55 41.00 8.46
CA TYR A 283 0.43 40.75 7.57
C TYR A 283 -0.80 40.21 8.33
N PRO A 284 -2.02 40.37 7.80
CA PRO A 284 -3.23 39.75 8.33
C PRO A 284 -3.16 38.22 8.37
N ASP A 285 -4.09 37.61 9.11
CA ASP A 285 -4.22 36.17 9.14
C ASP A 285 -4.53 35.59 7.74
N PHE A 286 -3.93 34.46 7.44
CA PHE A 286 -4.02 33.76 6.14
C PHE A 286 -3.56 34.62 4.94
N ALA A 287 -2.71 35.62 5.17
CA ALA A 287 -2.13 36.40 4.11
C ALA A 287 -0.97 35.68 3.43
N VAL A 288 -0.88 35.88 2.11
CA VAL A 288 0.29 35.53 1.30
C VAL A 288 0.84 36.83 0.71
N PRO A 289 2.05 37.29 1.10
CA PRO A 289 2.67 38.49 0.49
C PRO A 289 2.85 38.31 -1.00
N GLU A 290 2.62 39.39 -1.79
CA GLU A 290 2.70 39.35 -3.26
C GLU A 290 4.07 38.86 -3.76
N GLU A 291 5.15 39.28 -3.12
CA GLU A 291 6.52 38.86 -3.47
C GLU A 291 6.78 37.37 -3.19
N VAL A 292 6.14 36.79 -2.18
CA VAL A 292 6.19 35.35 -1.90
C VAL A 292 5.40 34.59 -2.97
N ALA A 293 4.19 35.05 -3.28
CA ALA A 293 3.37 34.44 -4.34
C ALA A 293 4.11 34.48 -5.68
N ALA A 294 4.75 35.60 -6.02
CA ALA A 294 5.54 35.75 -7.25
C ALA A 294 6.75 34.79 -7.27
N ARG A 295 7.45 34.63 -6.12
CA ARG A 295 8.58 33.70 -5.99
C ARG A 295 8.14 32.24 -6.23
N PHE A 296 7.05 31.79 -5.60
CA PHE A 296 6.53 30.45 -5.82
C PHE A 296 6.02 30.26 -7.25
N HIS A 297 5.35 31.25 -7.82
CA HIS A 297 4.93 31.20 -9.22
C HIS A 297 6.14 30.97 -10.15
N GLN A 298 7.20 31.76 -9.98
CA GLN A 298 8.42 31.63 -10.77
C GLN A 298 9.07 30.26 -10.61
N THR A 299 9.29 29.81 -9.36
CA THR A 299 10.08 28.61 -9.08
C THR A 299 9.31 27.30 -9.29
N MET A 300 7.99 27.29 -9.05
CA MET A 300 7.19 26.08 -9.12
C MET A 300 6.41 25.99 -10.45
N ILE A 301 5.77 27.08 -10.89
CA ILE A 301 4.92 27.03 -12.09
C ILE A 301 5.74 27.26 -13.36
N GLU A 302 6.52 28.36 -13.43
CA GLU A 302 7.26 28.68 -14.66
C GLU A 302 8.39 27.68 -14.92
N GLU A 303 9.19 27.36 -13.90
CA GLU A 303 10.27 26.37 -14.06
C GLU A 303 9.72 24.93 -14.21
N GLY A 304 8.64 24.59 -13.51
CA GLY A 304 7.96 23.31 -13.68
C GLY A 304 7.40 23.12 -15.08
N GLN A 305 6.75 24.15 -15.64
CA GLN A 305 6.25 24.10 -17.02
C GLN A 305 7.39 23.93 -18.04
N LYS A 306 8.50 24.66 -17.87
CA LYS A 306 9.67 24.51 -18.75
C LYS A 306 10.27 23.09 -18.68
N ALA A 307 10.35 22.52 -17.48
CA ALA A 307 10.87 21.17 -17.30
C ALA A 307 9.97 20.11 -17.94
N GLU A 308 8.66 20.24 -17.76
CA GLU A 308 7.69 19.32 -18.38
C GLU A 308 7.64 19.49 -19.90
N ASP A 309 7.69 20.71 -20.43
CA ASP A 309 7.74 20.96 -21.89
C ASP A 309 8.99 20.32 -22.51
N ALA A 310 10.14 20.45 -21.86
CA ALA A 310 11.38 19.80 -22.33
C ALA A 310 11.28 18.27 -22.31
N TRP A 311 10.67 17.70 -21.27
CA TRP A 311 10.40 16.27 -21.20
C TRP A 311 9.42 15.83 -22.30
N ASN A 312 8.35 16.56 -22.53
CA ASN A 312 7.36 16.29 -23.57
C ASN A 312 7.99 16.29 -24.98
N GLU A 313 8.88 17.25 -25.26
CA GLU A 313 9.63 17.28 -26.53
C GLU A 313 10.56 16.07 -26.67
N MET A 314 11.31 15.75 -25.63
CA MET A 314 12.16 14.54 -25.59
C MET A 314 11.34 13.29 -25.80
N PHE A 315 10.22 13.12 -25.08
CA PHE A 315 9.35 11.96 -25.17
C PHE A 315 8.68 11.82 -26.55
N ALA A 316 8.30 12.95 -27.19
CA ALA A 316 7.81 12.94 -28.57
C ALA A 316 8.85 12.42 -29.58
N ASN A 317 10.14 12.69 -29.33
CA ASN A 317 11.24 12.13 -30.14
C ASN A 317 11.52 10.67 -29.78
N TYR A 318 11.39 10.29 -28.51
CA TYR A 318 11.45 8.89 -28.05
C TYR A 318 10.37 8.03 -28.75
N LYS A 319 9.13 8.51 -28.85
CA LYS A 319 8.03 7.84 -29.57
C LYS A 319 8.37 7.54 -31.04
N LYS A 320 9.09 8.43 -31.70
CA LYS A 320 9.52 8.21 -33.09
C LYS A 320 10.61 7.16 -33.19
N ALA A 321 11.53 7.14 -32.23
CA ALA A 321 12.70 6.24 -32.22
C ALA A 321 12.34 4.83 -31.69
N TYR A 322 11.47 4.75 -30.69
CA TYR A 322 11.09 3.54 -29.96
C TYR A 322 9.56 3.44 -29.76
N PRO A 323 8.76 3.33 -30.84
CA PRO A 323 7.29 3.43 -30.75
C PRO A 323 6.66 2.36 -29.87
N GLU A 324 7.17 1.13 -29.86
CA GLU A 324 6.64 0.03 -29.05
C GLU A 324 6.90 0.25 -27.55
N LEU A 325 8.12 0.66 -27.19
CA LEU A 325 8.46 0.96 -25.79
C LEU A 325 7.70 2.18 -25.26
N ALA A 326 7.52 3.19 -26.12
CA ALA A 326 6.74 4.37 -25.75
C ALA A 326 5.27 4.02 -25.49
N GLN A 327 4.68 3.16 -26.34
CA GLN A 327 3.31 2.69 -26.12
C GLN A 327 3.18 1.88 -24.84
N GLN A 328 4.14 0.96 -24.57
CA GLN A 328 4.17 0.20 -23.31
C GLN A 328 4.27 1.11 -22.09
N PHE A 329 5.10 2.15 -22.15
CA PHE A 329 5.25 3.14 -21.09
C PHE A 329 3.93 3.89 -20.82
N GLU A 330 3.29 4.40 -21.87
CA GLU A 330 2.02 5.10 -21.75
C GLU A 330 0.92 4.18 -21.21
N ASP A 331 0.76 2.98 -21.75
CA ASP A 331 -0.23 2.02 -21.28
C ASP A 331 -0.01 1.61 -19.82
N ALA A 332 1.26 1.49 -19.39
CA ALA A 332 1.59 1.18 -18.00
C ALA A 332 1.19 2.32 -17.04
N PHE A 333 1.46 3.58 -17.40
CA PHE A 333 1.05 4.74 -16.60
C PHE A 333 -0.47 4.97 -16.62
N ASP A 334 -1.13 4.67 -17.74
CA ASP A 334 -2.60 4.69 -17.85
C ASP A 334 -3.27 3.51 -17.11
N GLY A 335 -2.49 2.58 -16.56
CA GLY A 335 -3.00 1.38 -15.89
C GLY A 335 -3.70 0.40 -16.83
N LYS A 336 -3.49 0.51 -18.14
CA LYS A 336 -4.09 -0.39 -19.13
C LYS A 336 -3.45 -1.77 -19.12
N LEU A 337 -4.27 -2.79 -19.27
CA LEU A 337 -3.80 -4.15 -19.56
C LEU A 337 -3.67 -4.33 -21.07
N PRO A 338 -2.65 -5.07 -21.55
CA PRO A 338 -2.52 -5.41 -22.96
C PRO A 338 -3.74 -6.17 -23.49
N GLU A 339 -4.04 -6.04 -24.76
CA GLU A 339 -5.10 -6.82 -25.38
C GLU A 339 -4.78 -8.33 -25.28
N ASN A 340 -5.79 -9.13 -24.90
CA ASN A 340 -5.66 -10.58 -24.72
C ASN A 340 -4.61 -11.02 -23.68
N TRP A 341 -4.33 -10.19 -22.67
CA TRP A 341 -3.36 -10.47 -21.60
C TRP A 341 -3.64 -11.77 -20.83
N ASP A 342 -4.87 -12.24 -20.84
CA ASP A 342 -5.36 -13.43 -20.14
C ASP A 342 -5.54 -14.67 -21.01
N ALA A 343 -5.24 -14.58 -22.32
CA ALA A 343 -5.53 -15.66 -23.27
C ALA A 343 -4.73 -16.95 -23.02
N GLU A 344 -3.48 -16.82 -22.55
CA GLU A 344 -2.58 -17.97 -22.31
C GLU A 344 -2.58 -18.41 -20.84
N LEU A 345 -3.49 -17.89 -19.99
CA LEU A 345 -3.57 -18.31 -18.61
C LEU A 345 -3.95 -19.80 -18.50
N PRO A 346 -3.34 -20.55 -17.57
CA PRO A 346 -3.52 -21.99 -17.48
C PRO A 346 -4.95 -22.37 -17.12
N THR A 347 -5.42 -23.49 -17.66
CA THR A 347 -6.68 -24.15 -17.30
C THR A 347 -6.43 -25.55 -16.79
N TYR A 348 -7.27 -26.02 -15.90
CA TYR A 348 -7.09 -27.28 -15.21
C TYR A 348 -8.28 -28.19 -15.42
N GLU A 349 -8.00 -29.46 -15.74
CA GLU A 349 -9.03 -30.48 -16.03
C GLU A 349 -9.44 -31.23 -14.75
N VAL A 350 -10.70 -31.62 -14.67
CA VAL A 350 -11.21 -32.49 -13.63
C VAL A 350 -10.40 -33.78 -13.59
N GLY A 351 -9.98 -34.19 -12.40
CA GLY A 351 -9.10 -35.36 -12.17
C GLY A 351 -7.63 -34.97 -11.95
N SER A 352 -7.24 -33.72 -12.25
CA SER A 352 -5.95 -33.19 -11.80
C SER A 352 -6.04 -32.63 -10.38
N SER A 353 -4.88 -32.49 -9.70
CA SER A 353 -4.79 -31.98 -8.34
C SER A 353 -3.46 -31.32 -8.11
N GLN A 354 -3.48 -30.06 -7.67
CA GLN A 354 -2.27 -29.33 -7.25
C GLN A 354 -2.61 -28.25 -6.22
N ALA A 355 -1.61 -27.80 -5.47
CA ALA A 355 -1.78 -26.71 -4.51
C ALA A 355 -2.11 -25.39 -5.23
N SER A 356 -3.01 -24.58 -4.69
CA SER A 356 -3.36 -23.30 -5.31
C SER A 356 -2.16 -22.34 -5.41
N ARG A 357 -1.16 -22.42 -4.50
CA ARG A 357 0.12 -21.70 -4.65
C ARG A 357 0.91 -22.11 -5.90
N VAL A 358 0.79 -23.38 -6.34
CA VAL A 358 1.44 -23.87 -7.57
C VAL A 358 0.68 -23.38 -8.80
N SER A 359 -0.65 -23.42 -8.77
CA SER A 359 -1.49 -22.81 -9.81
C SER A 359 -1.20 -21.30 -9.93
N SER A 360 -1.05 -20.61 -8.82
CA SER A 360 -0.65 -19.18 -8.79
C SER A 360 0.71 -18.95 -9.45
N LYS A 361 1.71 -19.83 -9.20
CA LYS A 361 3.01 -19.76 -9.90
C LYS A 361 2.85 -19.80 -11.41
N GLU A 362 2.05 -20.75 -11.90
CA GLU A 362 1.83 -20.92 -13.34
C GLU A 362 1.15 -19.68 -13.93
N VAL A 363 0.18 -19.10 -13.24
CA VAL A 363 -0.45 -17.83 -13.63
C VAL A 363 0.56 -16.68 -13.64
N ILE A 364 1.42 -16.55 -12.61
CA ILE A 364 2.46 -15.51 -12.53
C ILE A 364 3.41 -15.60 -13.76
N GLN A 365 3.79 -16.82 -14.20
CA GLN A 365 4.65 -16.98 -15.38
C GLN A 365 3.97 -16.39 -16.63
N GLU A 366 2.69 -16.68 -16.87
CA GLU A 366 1.98 -16.19 -18.05
C GLU A 366 1.68 -14.68 -17.94
N LEU A 367 1.28 -14.17 -16.76
CA LEU A 367 1.12 -12.74 -16.53
C LEU A 367 2.42 -11.96 -16.79
N SER A 368 3.56 -12.51 -16.37
CA SER A 368 4.86 -11.86 -16.59
C SER A 368 5.25 -11.77 -18.05
N LYS A 369 4.79 -12.70 -18.91
CA LYS A 369 4.99 -12.64 -20.35
C LYS A 369 4.04 -11.64 -21.02
N ALA A 370 2.78 -11.62 -20.57
CA ALA A 370 1.72 -10.82 -21.17
C ALA A 370 1.77 -9.35 -20.74
N ILE A 371 2.19 -9.05 -19.50
CA ILE A 371 2.13 -7.72 -18.89
C ILE A 371 3.57 -7.25 -18.56
N PRO A 372 4.20 -6.43 -19.41
CA PRO A 372 5.59 -5.98 -19.19
C PRO A 372 5.81 -5.23 -17.86
N SER A 373 4.79 -4.52 -17.38
CA SER A 373 4.84 -3.76 -16.11
C SER A 373 4.62 -4.61 -14.85
N PHE A 374 4.41 -5.93 -14.98
CA PHE A 374 4.13 -6.83 -13.86
C PHE A 374 5.43 -7.38 -13.24
N TRP A 375 5.64 -7.13 -11.97
CA TRP A 375 6.81 -7.57 -11.22
C TRP A 375 6.49 -7.79 -9.74
N GLY A 376 7.38 -8.43 -8.98
CA GLY A 376 7.15 -8.68 -7.57
C GLY A 376 8.14 -9.63 -6.93
N GLY A 377 7.80 -10.15 -5.76
CA GLY A 377 8.68 -11.06 -5.02
C GLY A 377 8.07 -11.52 -3.71
N SER A 378 8.90 -11.91 -2.77
CA SER A 378 8.48 -12.37 -1.44
C SER A 378 9.38 -11.87 -0.33
N ALA A 379 8.85 -11.89 0.90
CA ALA A 379 9.61 -11.66 2.11
C ALA A 379 10.37 -12.95 2.51
N ASP A 380 11.45 -13.25 1.76
CA ASP A 380 12.35 -14.41 1.94
C ASP A 380 11.68 -15.81 1.83
N LEU A 381 10.52 -15.88 1.18
CA LEU A 381 9.74 -17.12 1.06
C LEU A 381 9.42 -17.47 -0.41
N SER A 382 10.14 -16.93 -1.38
CA SER A 382 9.85 -17.08 -2.82
C SER A 382 9.73 -18.54 -3.25
N GLY A 383 10.59 -19.43 -2.75
CA GLY A 383 10.53 -20.86 -3.04
C GLY A 383 9.28 -21.54 -2.51
N SER A 384 8.82 -21.15 -1.31
CA SER A 384 7.62 -21.72 -0.67
C SER A 384 6.33 -21.11 -1.21
N ASN A 385 6.32 -19.79 -1.45
CA ASN A 385 5.17 -19.06 -2.00
C ASN A 385 5.01 -19.25 -3.52
N ASN A 386 6.07 -19.72 -4.19
CA ASN A 386 6.11 -19.86 -5.65
C ASN A 386 5.92 -18.54 -6.42
N THR A 387 6.60 -17.46 -6.00
CA THR A 387 6.41 -16.11 -6.51
C THR A 387 7.48 -15.65 -7.51
N MET A 388 8.51 -16.45 -7.78
CA MET A 388 9.57 -16.08 -8.73
C MET A 388 9.10 -16.20 -10.17
N VAL A 389 9.45 -15.23 -11.00
CA VAL A 389 9.38 -15.30 -12.45
C VAL A 389 10.63 -16.00 -12.95
N ALA A 390 10.48 -17.24 -13.41
CA ALA A 390 11.61 -18.14 -13.70
C ALA A 390 12.52 -17.67 -14.84
N ALA A 391 11.97 -16.92 -15.80
CA ALA A 391 12.70 -16.46 -16.99
C ALA A 391 13.29 -15.05 -16.82
N ASP A 392 13.17 -14.45 -15.63
CA ASP A 392 13.57 -13.07 -15.39
C ASP A 392 14.72 -12.97 -14.38
N LYS A 393 15.37 -11.80 -14.36
CA LYS A 393 16.46 -11.48 -13.43
C LYS A 393 15.93 -11.01 -12.09
N ASP A 394 16.81 -11.03 -11.10
CA ASP A 394 16.58 -10.39 -9.82
C ASP A 394 16.75 -8.86 -9.96
N PHE A 395 15.90 -8.11 -9.26
CA PHE A 395 16.04 -6.66 -9.12
C PHE A 395 17.20 -6.35 -8.19
N THR A 396 18.32 -5.92 -8.76
CA THR A 396 19.57 -5.62 -8.05
C THR A 396 20.19 -4.33 -8.59
N PRO A 397 21.19 -3.74 -7.91
CA PRO A 397 21.91 -2.58 -8.45
C PRO A 397 22.54 -2.79 -9.83
N GLU A 398 22.87 -4.03 -10.19
CA GLU A 398 23.40 -4.40 -11.51
C GLU A 398 22.31 -4.65 -12.54
N HIS A 399 21.05 -4.87 -12.09
CA HIS A 399 19.93 -5.27 -12.91
C HIS A 399 18.61 -4.70 -12.38
N TYR A 400 18.46 -3.36 -12.39
CA TYR A 400 17.18 -2.74 -12.01
C TYR A 400 16.02 -3.07 -12.96
N GLU A 401 16.31 -3.56 -14.18
CA GLU A 401 15.30 -4.09 -15.09
C GLU A 401 14.71 -5.44 -14.63
N GLY A 402 15.35 -6.12 -13.67
CA GLY A 402 14.90 -7.40 -13.13
C GLY A 402 13.54 -7.30 -12.45
N ARG A 403 12.73 -8.37 -12.56
CA ARG A 403 11.36 -8.39 -12.05
C ARG A 403 11.14 -9.29 -10.85
N ASN A 404 12.21 -9.90 -10.32
CA ASN A 404 12.19 -10.66 -9.06
C ASN A 404 12.76 -9.81 -7.92
N ILE A 405 11.93 -9.42 -6.96
CA ILE A 405 12.33 -8.61 -5.82
C ILE A 405 12.59 -9.50 -4.62
N TRP A 406 13.77 -9.40 -4.04
CA TRP A 406 14.14 -10.04 -2.78
C TRP A 406 13.93 -9.05 -1.63
N PHE A 407 12.72 -9.04 -1.06
CA PHE A 407 12.41 -8.12 0.06
C PHE A 407 13.13 -8.51 1.36
N GLY A 408 13.56 -9.76 1.50
CA GLY A 408 14.09 -10.31 2.74
C GLY A 408 13.00 -10.51 3.79
N VAL A 409 13.34 -10.88 5.01
CA VAL A 409 12.37 -11.05 6.12
C VAL A 409 11.93 -9.68 6.61
N ARG A 410 11.09 -9.01 5.83
CA ARG A 410 10.63 -7.63 6.02
C ARG A 410 9.21 -7.45 5.48
N GLU A 411 8.24 -8.15 6.04
CA GLU A 411 6.85 -8.17 5.55
C GLU A 411 6.24 -6.77 5.55
N PHE A 412 6.47 -6.00 6.60
CA PHE A 412 5.90 -4.66 6.73
C PHE A 412 6.52 -3.68 5.73
N ALA A 413 7.84 -3.67 5.57
CA ALA A 413 8.49 -2.83 4.57
C ALA A 413 8.15 -3.27 3.15
N MET A 414 8.06 -4.58 2.86
CA MET A 414 7.58 -5.11 1.59
C MET A 414 6.23 -4.49 1.23
N ALA A 415 5.24 -4.64 2.09
CA ALA A 415 3.89 -4.17 1.81
C ALA A 415 3.80 -2.63 1.70
N SER A 416 4.55 -1.90 2.54
CA SER A 416 4.59 -0.43 2.48
C SER A 416 5.33 0.06 1.23
N ALA A 417 6.44 -0.58 0.84
CA ALA A 417 7.13 -0.27 -0.41
C ALA A 417 6.26 -0.58 -1.64
N MET A 418 5.50 -1.69 -1.63
CA MET A 418 4.53 -2.01 -2.68
C MET A 418 3.49 -0.89 -2.84
N ASN A 419 3.01 -0.31 -1.75
CA ASN A 419 2.12 0.85 -1.81
C ASN A 419 2.81 2.02 -2.54
N GLY A 420 4.07 2.30 -2.21
CA GLY A 420 4.87 3.34 -2.86
C GLY A 420 5.10 3.08 -4.34
N ILE A 421 5.45 1.85 -4.71
CA ILE A 421 5.63 1.41 -6.10
C ILE A 421 4.34 1.64 -6.90
N GLN A 422 3.21 1.22 -6.37
CA GLN A 422 1.93 1.37 -7.06
C GLN A 422 1.48 2.83 -7.17
N LEU A 423 1.70 3.63 -6.12
CA LEU A 423 1.40 5.08 -6.13
C LEU A 423 2.30 5.86 -7.09
N HIS A 424 3.53 5.42 -7.32
CA HIS A 424 4.41 6.00 -8.32
C HIS A 424 3.80 5.91 -9.72
N GLY A 425 3.12 4.83 -10.04
CA GLY A 425 2.58 4.53 -11.36
C GLY A 425 3.58 3.84 -12.29
N GLY A 426 3.09 3.38 -13.43
CA GLY A 426 3.90 2.73 -14.47
C GLY A 426 4.23 1.26 -14.21
N THR A 427 3.79 0.69 -13.08
CA THR A 427 4.03 -0.72 -12.74
C THR A 427 2.83 -1.37 -12.07
N ARG A 428 2.82 -2.72 -12.05
CA ARG A 428 1.88 -3.56 -11.30
C ARG A 428 2.67 -4.49 -10.41
N ILE A 429 2.47 -4.36 -9.09
CA ILE A 429 3.28 -5.02 -8.08
C ILE A 429 2.51 -6.12 -7.34
N TYR A 430 3.20 -7.25 -7.08
CA TYR A 430 2.74 -8.27 -6.16
C TYR A 430 3.82 -8.60 -5.14
N GLY A 431 3.41 -9.05 -3.95
CA GLY A 431 4.32 -9.49 -2.90
C GLY A 431 3.76 -10.65 -2.11
N GLY A 432 4.64 -11.58 -1.72
CA GLY A 432 4.26 -12.83 -1.07
C GLY A 432 4.89 -13.04 0.30
N THR A 433 4.14 -13.73 1.16
CA THR A 433 4.61 -14.31 2.43
C THR A 433 3.67 -15.43 2.84
N PHE A 434 3.91 -16.11 3.97
CA PHE A 434 2.92 -17.01 4.55
C PHE A 434 1.74 -16.21 5.10
N PHE A 435 0.54 -16.80 5.02
CA PHE A 435 -0.67 -16.08 5.37
C PHE A 435 -0.71 -15.67 6.85
N VAL A 436 -0.19 -16.49 7.76
CA VAL A 436 -0.11 -16.13 9.18
C VAL A 436 0.67 -14.82 9.40
N PHE A 437 1.66 -14.53 8.55
CA PHE A 437 2.46 -13.30 8.64
C PHE A 437 1.78 -12.06 8.07
N VAL A 438 0.50 -12.17 7.66
CA VAL A 438 -0.32 -10.98 7.42
C VAL A 438 -0.35 -10.06 8.65
N ASP A 439 -0.16 -10.60 9.85
CA ASP A 439 -0.09 -9.83 11.09
C ASP A 439 1.06 -8.81 11.09
N TYR A 440 2.18 -9.09 10.40
CA TYR A 440 3.30 -8.16 10.25
C TYR A 440 3.03 -7.07 9.21
N LEU A 441 2.33 -7.38 8.12
CA LEU A 441 2.08 -6.44 7.02
C LEU A 441 0.69 -5.77 7.07
N ARG A 442 -0.15 -6.16 8.02
CA ARG A 442 -1.54 -5.70 8.15
C ARG A 442 -1.71 -4.17 8.15
N PRO A 443 -0.86 -3.36 8.83
CA PRO A 443 -0.99 -1.90 8.78
C PRO A 443 -0.81 -1.32 7.38
N ALA A 444 0.07 -1.89 6.57
CA ALA A 444 0.29 -1.46 5.19
C ALA A 444 -0.87 -1.86 4.27
N VAL A 445 -1.47 -3.05 4.48
CA VAL A 445 -2.71 -3.47 3.77
C VAL A 445 -3.85 -2.51 4.06
N ARG A 446 -4.02 -2.12 5.34
CA ARG A 446 -5.02 -1.14 5.73
C ARG A 446 -4.78 0.21 5.05
N LEU A 447 -3.54 0.66 4.97
CA LEU A 447 -3.18 1.91 4.31
C LEU A 447 -3.41 1.81 2.79
N ALA A 448 -3.09 0.68 2.16
CA ALA A 448 -3.42 0.43 0.76
C ALA A 448 -4.93 0.60 0.46
N ALA A 449 -5.78 0.09 1.35
CA ALA A 449 -7.23 0.24 1.22
C ALA A 449 -7.69 1.69 1.39
N ILE A 450 -7.15 2.43 2.37
CA ILE A 450 -7.47 3.85 2.60
C ILE A 450 -7.10 4.70 1.37
N GLN A 451 -5.98 4.40 0.73
CA GLN A 451 -5.50 5.16 -0.43
C GLN A 451 -5.86 4.51 -1.78
N HIS A 452 -6.80 3.54 -1.78
CA HIS A 452 -7.31 2.89 -2.99
C HIS A 452 -6.21 2.33 -3.91
N THR A 453 -5.19 1.70 -3.32
CA THR A 453 -4.00 1.25 -4.04
C THR A 453 -4.13 -0.22 -4.44
N PRO A 454 -4.14 -0.58 -5.74
CA PRO A 454 -4.40 -1.94 -6.21
C PRO A 454 -3.14 -2.83 -6.18
N VAL A 455 -2.59 -3.05 -5.00
CA VAL A 455 -1.49 -4.00 -4.78
C VAL A 455 -2.02 -5.42 -4.62
N VAL A 456 -1.23 -6.43 -5.00
CA VAL A 456 -1.62 -7.84 -4.90
C VAL A 456 -0.74 -8.55 -3.86
N TYR A 457 -1.38 -9.11 -2.85
CA TYR A 457 -0.72 -9.93 -1.82
C TYR A 457 -0.95 -11.41 -2.11
N VAL A 458 0.14 -12.18 -2.29
CA VAL A 458 0.14 -13.63 -2.51
C VAL A 458 0.45 -14.31 -1.19
N LEU A 459 -0.58 -14.61 -0.41
CA LEU A 459 -0.45 -15.15 0.94
C LEU A 459 -0.75 -16.65 0.94
N THR A 460 0.30 -17.46 1.11
CA THR A 460 0.21 -18.91 1.02
C THR A 460 0.19 -19.59 2.39
N HIS A 461 -0.04 -20.90 2.43
CA HIS A 461 -0.14 -21.65 3.68
C HIS A 461 -1.37 -21.20 4.48
N ASP A 462 -2.53 -21.37 3.87
CA ASP A 462 -3.80 -20.71 4.17
C ASP A 462 -4.52 -21.21 5.42
N SER A 463 -4.14 -22.35 5.99
CA SER A 463 -4.90 -23.01 7.08
C SER A 463 -4.02 -23.92 7.96
N VAL A 464 -4.62 -24.58 8.93
CA VAL A 464 -3.97 -25.60 9.77
C VAL A 464 -3.40 -26.78 8.97
N ALA A 465 -3.74 -26.90 7.68
CA ALA A 465 -3.11 -27.87 6.78
C ALA A 465 -1.63 -27.57 6.46
N VAL A 466 -1.08 -26.45 6.96
CA VAL A 466 0.37 -26.22 7.06
C VAL A 466 1.05 -27.39 7.76
N GLY A 467 0.48 -27.86 8.86
CA GLY A 467 0.83 -29.12 9.45
C GLY A 467 1.96 -29.05 10.47
N GLU A 468 3.10 -29.65 10.16
CA GLU A 468 4.20 -29.90 11.08
C GLU A 468 4.83 -28.65 11.70
N ASP A 469 4.76 -27.50 11.01
CA ASP A 469 5.26 -26.20 11.52
C ASP A 469 4.47 -25.73 12.75
N GLY A 470 3.23 -26.16 12.89
CA GLY A 470 2.41 -25.98 14.08
C GLY A 470 1.82 -24.59 14.27
N PRO A 471 1.31 -24.30 15.47
CA PRO A 471 0.44 -23.15 15.76
C PRO A 471 1.03 -21.77 15.40
N THR A 472 2.36 -21.61 15.40
CA THR A 472 3.03 -20.35 15.06
C THR A 472 2.96 -20.01 13.57
N HIS A 473 2.62 -21.00 12.72
CA HIS A 473 2.54 -20.87 11.27
C HIS A 473 1.15 -21.20 10.71
N GLU A 474 0.24 -21.63 11.55
CA GLU A 474 -1.12 -22.03 11.20
C GLU A 474 -2.09 -20.87 11.42
N PRO A 475 -2.61 -20.22 10.36
CA PRO A 475 -3.56 -19.12 10.51
C PRO A 475 -4.91 -19.64 10.99
N ILE A 476 -5.54 -18.92 11.91
CA ILE A 476 -6.87 -19.17 12.46
C ILE A 476 -7.75 -17.92 12.26
N GLU A 477 -7.39 -16.81 12.93
CA GLU A 477 -8.16 -15.57 12.92
C GLU A 477 -7.83 -14.66 11.75
N GLN A 478 -6.80 -14.93 10.97
CA GLN A 478 -6.28 -14.06 9.93
C GLN A 478 -7.32 -13.79 8.84
N LEU A 479 -8.10 -14.80 8.39
CA LEU A 479 -9.17 -14.59 7.40
C LEU A 479 -10.22 -13.58 7.90
N ALA A 480 -10.73 -13.77 9.11
CA ALA A 480 -11.68 -12.84 9.73
C ALA A 480 -11.08 -11.45 9.87
N SER A 481 -9.82 -11.36 10.30
CA SER A 481 -9.07 -10.11 10.48
C SER A 481 -8.92 -9.31 9.19
N VAL A 482 -8.62 -9.93 8.05
CA VAL A 482 -8.48 -9.21 6.78
C VAL A 482 -9.81 -8.93 6.11
N ARG A 483 -10.81 -9.82 6.24
CA ARG A 483 -12.17 -9.63 5.72
C ARG A 483 -12.92 -8.48 6.39
N CYS A 484 -12.58 -8.13 7.65
CA CYS A 484 -13.23 -7.02 8.34
C CYS A 484 -12.64 -5.64 7.97
N MET A 485 -11.55 -5.56 7.21
CA MET A 485 -10.98 -4.28 6.76
C MET A 485 -11.77 -3.72 5.57
N PRO A 486 -12.36 -2.51 5.68
CA PRO A 486 -13.05 -1.89 4.56
C PRO A 486 -12.14 -1.71 3.34
N GLY A 487 -12.64 -1.99 2.14
CA GLY A 487 -11.91 -1.77 0.90
C GLY A 487 -10.84 -2.81 0.55
N VAL A 488 -10.66 -3.85 1.36
CA VAL A 488 -9.74 -4.97 1.04
C VAL A 488 -10.52 -6.09 0.36
N GLN A 489 -10.04 -6.58 -0.78
CA GLN A 489 -10.60 -7.76 -1.43
C GLN A 489 -9.84 -9.00 -1.00
N VAL A 490 -10.54 -10.01 -0.45
CA VAL A 490 -9.94 -11.26 0.00
C VAL A 490 -10.53 -12.41 -0.80
N ILE A 491 -9.68 -13.18 -1.49
CA ILE A 491 -10.10 -14.29 -2.33
C ILE A 491 -9.36 -15.57 -1.90
N ARG A 492 -10.09 -16.58 -1.46
CA ARG A 492 -9.58 -17.91 -1.09
C ARG A 492 -10.11 -18.95 -2.06
N PRO A 493 -9.36 -19.26 -3.15
CA PRO A 493 -9.83 -20.11 -4.24
C PRO A 493 -9.85 -21.59 -3.87
N ALA A 494 -10.81 -22.35 -4.42
CA ALA A 494 -11.04 -23.75 -4.14
C ALA A 494 -10.17 -24.70 -4.98
N ASP A 495 -9.69 -24.27 -6.14
CA ASP A 495 -8.85 -25.06 -7.04
C ASP A 495 -8.02 -24.16 -8.00
N GLY A 496 -7.35 -24.81 -8.97
CA GLY A 496 -6.54 -24.09 -9.96
C GLY A 496 -7.32 -23.13 -10.84
N ASN A 497 -8.55 -23.46 -11.24
CA ASN A 497 -9.38 -22.60 -12.08
C ASN A 497 -9.90 -21.38 -11.31
N GLU A 498 -10.35 -21.55 -10.06
CA GLU A 498 -10.67 -20.41 -9.20
C GLU A 498 -9.42 -19.56 -8.89
N THR A 499 -8.21 -20.18 -8.78
CA THR A 499 -6.95 -19.43 -8.57
C THR A 499 -6.63 -18.56 -9.79
N ARG A 500 -6.78 -19.09 -11.00
CA ARG A 500 -6.67 -18.30 -12.24
C ARG A 500 -7.65 -17.13 -12.25
N ALA A 501 -8.92 -17.40 -11.94
CA ALA A 501 -9.96 -16.38 -11.89
C ALA A 501 -9.69 -15.32 -10.82
N ALA A 502 -9.16 -15.70 -9.66
CA ALA A 502 -8.76 -14.79 -8.60
C ALA A 502 -7.65 -13.83 -9.06
N TRP A 503 -6.65 -14.31 -9.81
CA TRP A 503 -5.65 -13.46 -10.43
C TRP A 503 -6.23 -12.52 -11.48
N LYS A 504 -7.21 -12.96 -12.29
CA LYS A 504 -7.92 -12.08 -13.23
C LYS A 504 -8.61 -10.94 -12.49
N VAL A 505 -9.32 -11.23 -11.41
CA VAL A 505 -9.93 -10.21 -10.55
C VAL A 505 -8.87 -9.24 -10.03
N ALA A 506 -7.74 -9.75 -9.53
CA ALA A 506 -6.66 -8.91 -9.01
C ALA A 506 -6.06 -7.99 -10.07
N MET A 507 -5.87 -8.46 -11.29
CA MET A 507 -5.35 -7.64 -12.39
C MET A 507 -6.34 -6.60 -12.91
N GLU A 508 -7.63 -6.90 -12.91
CA GLU A 508 -8.71 -6.00 -13.33
C GLU A 508 -9.07 -4.95 -12.26
N THR A 509 -8.70 -5.19 -11.00
CA THR A 509 -8.94 -4.25 -9.90
C THR A 509 -8.02 -3.04 -9.98
N THR A 510 -8.58 -1.83 -9.89
CA THR A 510 -7.85 -0.57 -10.04
C THR A 510 -7.87 0.32 -8.80
N ASP A 511 -8.69 -0.01 -7.79
CA ASP A 511 -9.00 0.88 -6.66
C ASP A 511 -8.97 0.19 -5.29
N ALA A 512 -8.46 -1.04 -5.21
CA ALA A 512 -8.43 -1.79 -3.96
C ALA A 512 -7.27 -2.80 -3.92
N PRO A 513 -6.66 -3.04 -2.75
CA PRO A 513 -5.73 -4.14 -2.57
C PRO A 513 -6.46 -5.49 -2.63
N THR A 514 -5.82 -6.47 -3.26
CA THR A 514 -6.33 -7.84 -3.34
C THR A 514 -5.43 -8.82 -2.61
N ILE A 515 -6.00 -9.60 -1.70
CA ILE A 515 -5.32 -10.68 -0.98
C ILE A 515 -5.74 -12.01 -1.58
N LEU A 516 -4.80 -12.75 -2.13
CA LEU A 516 -4.95 -14.13 -2.60
C LEU A 516 -4.50 -15.08 -1.49
N VAL A 517 -5.42 -15.84 -0.92
CA VAL A 517 -5.15 -16.78 0.18
C VAL A 517 -5.06 -18.20 -0.37
N LEU A 518 -3.84 -18.75 -0.41
CA LEU A 518 -3.50 -19.92 -1.21
C LEU A 518 -3.04 -21.11 -0.36
N SER A 519 -3.46 -22.31 -0.76
CA SER A 519 -3.15 -23.56 -0.04
C SER A 519 -1.69 -24.01 -0.20
N ARG A 520 -1.16 -24.67 0.84
CA ARG A 520 0.06 -25.47 0.77
C ARG A 520 -0.19 -26.86 0.18
N GLN A 521 -1.30 -27.48 0.58
CA GLN A 521 -1.70 -28.83 0.14
C GLN A 521 -2.35 -28.79 -1.23
N ASN A 522 -2.32 -29.94 -1.92
CA ASN A 522 -2.97 -30.11 -3.20
C ASN A 522 -4.50 -30.09 -3.06
N LEU A 523 -5.15 -29.45 -4.01
CA LEU A 523 -6.59 -29.35 -4.16
C LEU A 523 -7.01 -30.03 -5.47
N PRO A 524 -8.02 -30.91 -5.46
CA PRO A 524 -8.55 -31.49 -6.69
C PRO A 524 -9.30 -30.43 -7.50
N VAL A 525 -9.22 -30.50 -8.81
CA VAL A 525 -10.04 -29.65 -9.68
C VAL A 525 -11.51 -30.09 -9.60
N LEU A 526 -12.37 -29.15 -9.25
CA LEU A 526 -13.79 -29.37 -9.03
C LEU A 526 -14.55 -29.39 -10.36
N PRO A 527 -15.65 -30.15 -10.45
CA PRO A 527 -16.51 -30.12 -11.61
C PRO A 527 -17.02 -28.68 -11.88
N SER A 528 -17.11 -28.31 -13.13
CA SER A 528 -17.58 -27.02 -13.65
C SER A 528 -16.67 -25.81 -13.46
N THR A 529 -15.67 -25.80 -12.56
CA THR A 529 -14.84 -24.61 -12.33
C THR A 529 -14.10 -24.16 -13.58
N LYS A 530 -13.70 -25.09 -14.45
CA LYS A 530 -13.06 -24.74 -15.73
C LYS A 530 -13.92 -23.81 -16.60
N GLU A 531 -15.23 -24.04 -16.62
CA GLU A 531 -16.17 -23.31 -17.45
C GLU A 531 -16.68 -22.02 -16.78
N VAL A 532 -16.82 -22.01 -15.44
CA VAL A 532 -17.55 -20.94 -14.75
C VAL A 532 -16.68 -20.03 -13.87
N ALA A 533 -15.48 -20.44 -13.47
CA ALA A 533 -14.72 -19.74 -12.46
C ALA A 533 -14.44 -18.27 -12.84
N ASP A 534 -14.07 -17.98 -14.06
CA ASP A 534 -13.73 -16.63 -14.53
C ASP A 534 -14.89 -15.63 -14.32
N GLU A 535 -16.13 -16.07 -14.50
CA GLU A 535 -17.30 -15.23 -14.30
C GLU A 535 -17.82 -15.26 -12.86
N MET A 536 -17.67 -16.40 -12.18
CA MET A 536 -18.31 -16.62 -10.88
C MET A 536 -17.46 -16.12 -9.71
N VAL A 537 -16.14 -16.22 -9.78
CA VAL A 537 -15.25 -15.68 -8.73
C VAL A 537 -15.39 -14.16 -8.62
N LYS A 538 -15.60 -13.46 -9.73
CA LYS A 538 -15.91 -12.01 -9.75
C LYS A 538 -17.15 -11.65 -8.92
N LYS A 539 -18.09 -12.61 -8.75
CA LYS A 539 -19.31 -12.44 -7.96
C LYS A 539 -19.14 -12.80 -6.49
N GLY A 540 -18.02 -13.40 -6.11
CA GLY A 540 -17.63 -13.70 -4.73
C GLY A 540 -18.23 -14.96 -4.14
N ALA A 541 -19.42 -15.40 -4.58
CA ALA A 541 -20.02 -16.69 -4.23
C ALA A 541 -20.94 -17.16 -5.35
N TYR A 542 -21.06 -18.47 -5.51
CA TYR A 542 -21.92 -19.06 -6.54
C TYR A 542 -22.31 -20.50 -6.20
N VAL A 543 -23.40 -21.00 -6.75
CA VAL A 543 -23.79 -22.40 -6.63
C VAL A 543 -22.88 -23.21 -7.54
N LEU A 544 -21.92 -23.92 -6.94
CA LEU A 544 -20.96 -24.79 -7.64
C LEU A 544 -21.61 -26.13 -8.02
N SER A 545 -22.31 -26.74 -7.07
CA SER A 545 -23.02 -28.00 -7.28
C SER A 545 -24.49 -27.83 -6.85
N PRO A 546 -25.42 -27.77 -7.81
CA PRO A 546 -26.85 -27.56 -7.52
C PRO A 546 -27.50 -28.79 -6.89
N SER A 547 -28.64 -28.58 -6.20
CA SER A 547 -29.56 -29.62 -5.83
C SER A 547 -30.24 -30.23 -7.06
N GLN A 548 -30.87 -31.40 -6.91
CA GLN A 548 -31.65 -32.01 -7.97
C GLN A 548 -33.00 -31.27 -8.20
N GLY A 549 -33.60 -30.77 -7.12
CA GLY A 549 -34.82 -29.96 -7.16
C GLY A 549 -34.51 -28.46 -7.39
N GLU A 550 -35.58 -27.70 -7.74
CA GLU A 550 -35.47 -26.24 -7.96
C GLU A 550 -35.04 -25.48 -6.69
N THR A 551 -35.45 -25.98 -5.52
CA THR A 551 -35.08 -25.38 -4.22
C THR A 551 -34.44 -26.45 -3.37
N PRO A 552 -33.16 -26.27 -2.92
CA PRO A 552 -32.51 -27.26 -2.06
C PRO A 552 -33.17 -27.35 -0.68
N GLU A 553 -33.10 -28.53 -0.05
CA GLU A 553 -33.48 -28.69 1.37
C GLU A 553 -32.50 -27.97 2.30
N GLY A 554 -31.25 -27.81 1.87
CA GLY A 554 -30.21 -27.12 2.61
C GLY A 554 -29.01 -26.73 1.74
N ILE A 555 -28.10 -25.97 2.30
CA ILE A 555 -26.93 -25.44 1.58
C ILE A 555 -25.66 -25.71 2.40
N LEU A 556 -24.65 -26.29 1.74
CA LEU A 556 -23.28 -26.36 2.26
C LEU A 556 -22.50 -25.21 1.62
N ILE A 557 -21.93 -24.33 2.45
CA ILE A 557 -21.16 -23.16 2.00
C ILE A 557 -19.70 -23.39 2.40
N ALA A 558 -18.78 -23.29 1.45
CA ALA A 558 -17.37 -23.48 1.76
C ALA A 558 -16.46 -22.54 0.97
N THR A 559 -15.22 -22.36 1.44
CA THR A 559 -14.16 -21.62 0.77
C THR A 559 -12.91 -22.47 0.62
N GLY A 560 -12.07 -22.17 -0.34
CA GLY A 560 -10.76 -22.78 -0.46
C GLY A 560 -10.82 -24.33 -0.45
N SER A 561 -9.92 -24.93 0.29
CA SER A 561 -9.77 -26.40 0.40
C SER A 561 -11.03 -27.12 0.90
N GLU A 562 -11.90 -26.46 1.62
CA GLU A 562 -13.10 -27.09 2.21
C GLU A 562 -14.25 -27.26 1.21
N VAL A 563 -14.15 -26.66 0.02
CA VAL A 563 -15.18 -26.83 -1.03
C VAL A 563 -15.25 -28.26 -1.54
N ASP A 564 -14.10 -28.93 -1.71
CA ASP A 564 -14.07 -30.37 -2.07
C ASP A 564 -14.72 -31.25 -0.97
N LEU A 565 -14.49 -30.92 0.30
CA LEU A 565 -15.15 -31.59 1.42
C LEU A 565 -16.66 -31.42 1.38
N ALA A 566 -17.15 -30.22 1.07
CA ALA A 566 -18.59 -29.95 0.92
C ALA A 566 -19.20 -30.73 -0.26
N VAL A 567 -18.52 -30.83 -1.40
CA VAL A 567 -18.97 -31.63 -2.56
C VAL A 567 -19.05 -33.12 -2.23
N LYS A 568 -18.06 -33.64 -1.48
CA LYS A 568 -18.09 -35.05 -1.02
C LYS A 568 -19.24 -35.30 -0.04
N ALA A 569 -19.47 -34.37 0.89
CA ALA A 569 -20.57 -34.48 1.85
C ALA A 569 -21.95 -34.37 1.14
N GLN A 570 -22.10 -33.54 0.11
CA GLN A 570 -23.30 -33.48 -0.71
C GLN A 570 -23.65 -34.85 -1.31
N LYS A 571 -22.66 -35.57 -1.86
CA LYS A 571 -22.87 -36.90 -2.44
C LYS A 571 -23.37 -37.90 -1.38
N GLU A 572 -22.77 -37.91 -0.20
CA GLU A 572 -23.21 -38.79 0.89
C GLU A 572 -24.61 -38.41 1.40
N LEU A 573 -24.92 -37.13 1.49
CA LEU A 573 -26.27 -36.64 1.83
C LEU A 573 -27.33 -37.08 0.78
N ALA A 574 -26.97 -37.01 -0.51
CA ALA A 574 -27.86 -37.48 -1.59
C ALA A 574 -28.15 -38.98 -1.51
N GLU A 575 -27.17 -39.83 -1.18
CA GLU A 575 -27.35 -41.26 -0.93
C GLU A 575 -28.31 -41.53 0.24
N LYS A 576 -28.40 -40.58 1.18
CA LYS A 576 -29.34 -40.62 2.33
C LYS A 576 -30.68 -39.92 2.03
N GLY A 577 -30.91 -39.54 0.77
CA GLY A 577 -32.16 -38.93 0.32
C GLY A 577 -32.29 -37.45 0.72
N LYS A 578 -31.18 -36.75 0.96
CA LYS A 578 -31.13 -35.32 1.26
C LYS A 578 -30.68 -34.54 0.04
N ASP A 579 -31.47 -33.58 -0.39
CA ASP A 579 -31.19 -32.76 -1.57
C ASP A 579 -30.63 -31.39 -1.17
N VAL A 580 -29.30 -31.29 -1.18
CA VAL A 580 -28.58 -30.07 -0.79
C VAL A 580 -27.78 -29.51 -1.96
N SER A 581 -27.56 -28.21 -1.96
CA SER A 581 -26.63 -27.55 -2.89
C SER A 581 -25.29 -27.23 -2.20
N VAL A 582 -24.23 -27.09 -3.00
CA VAL A 582 -22.93 -26.60 -2.55
C VAL A 582 -22.66 -25.24 -3.15
N VAL A 583 -22.31 -24.29 -2.30
CA VAL A 583 -21.88 -22.93 -2.67
C VAL A 583 -20.40 -22.80 -2.42
N SER A 584 -19.62 -22.48 -3.48
CA SER A 584 -18.27 -21.95 -3.33
C SER A 584 -18.36 -20.45 -3.06
N MET A 585 -17.74 -19.99 -1.98
CA MET A 585 -17.73 -18.57 -1.56
C MET A 585 -16.30 -18.04 -1.43
N PRO A 586 -15.54 -17.93 -2.52
CA PRO A 586 -14.14 -17.52 -2.46
C PRO A 586 -13.93 -16.10 -1.89
N SER A 587 -14.94 -15.20 -1.97
CA SER A 587 -14.80 -13.81 -1.47
C SER A 587 -16.09 -13.26 -0.89
N PHE A 588 -16.04 -12.91 0.40
CA PHE A 588 -17.16 -12.22 1.06
C PHE A 588 -17.38 -10.81 0.47
N ASP A 589 -16.29 -10.09 0.25
CA ASP A 589 -16.33 -8.69 -0.19
C ASP A 589 -16.97 -8.55 -1.57
N LEU A 590 -16.58 -9.41 -2.49
CA LEU A 590 -17.15 -9.42 -3.84
C LEU A 590 -18.62 -9.86 -3.83
N PHE A 591 -18.99 -10.82 -2.97
CA PHE A 591 -20.39 -11.26 -2.85
C PHE A 591 -21.28 -10.17 -2.26
N GLU A 592 -20.79 -9.44 -1.24
CA GLU A 592 -21.58 -8.35 -0.63
C GLU A 592 -21.83 -7.17 -1.59
N LYS A 593 -20.96 -6.97 -2.58
CA LYS A 593 -21.17 -5.98 -3.66
C LYS A 593 -22.26 -6.38 -4.67
N GLN A 594 -22.73 -7.64 -4.65
CA GLN A 594 -23.72 -8.11 -5.61
C GLN A 594 -25.13 -7.59 -5.30
N SER A 595 -26.02 -7.61 -6.31
CA SER A 595 -27.42 -7.23 -6.13
C SER A 595 -28.15 -8.17 -5.16
N SER A 596 -29.23 -7.68 -4.57
CA SER A 596 -30.06 -8.49 -3.66
C SER A 596 -30.64 -9.72 -4.37
N GLU A 597 -30.98 -9.59 -5.65
CA GLU A 597 -31.50 -10.68 -6.49
C GLU A 597 -30.44 -11.77 -6.70
N TYR A 598 -29.19 -11.38 -6.98
CA TYR A 598 -28.11 -12.35 -7.12
C TYR A 598 -27.82 -13.05 -5.80
N LYS A 599 -27.72 -12.31 -4.69
CA LYS A 599 -27.50 -12.91 -3.36
C LYS A 599 -28.61 -13.87 -2.99
N GLU A 600 -29.89 -13.55 -3.30
CA GLU A 600 -31.05 -14.42 -3.09
C GLU A 600 -31.00 -15.67 -3.99
N SER A 601 -30.49 -15.58 -5.22
CA SER A 601 -30.36 -16.76 -6.10
C SER A 601 -29.30 -17.75 -5.62
N VAL A 602 -28.26 -17.27 -4.92
CA VAL A 602 -27.16 -18.12 -4.36
C VAL A 602 -27.51 -18.64 -2.97
N LEU A 603 -28.06 -17.79 -2.11
CA LEU A 603 -28.43 -18.08 -0.73
C LEU A 603 -29.91 -17.71 -0.46
N PRO A 604 -30.89 -18.47 -0.97
CA PRO A 604 -32.31 -18.17 -0.80
C PRO A 604 -32.68 -18.08 0.68
N LYS A 605 -33.37 -17.01 1.07
CA LYS A 605 -33.82 -16.79 2.47
C LYS A 605 -34.79 -17.86 2.97
N SER A 606 -35.46 -18.55 2.06
CA SER A 606 -36.34 -19.67 2.37
C SER A 606 -35.59 -20.91 2.87
N VAL A 607 -34.32 -21.08 2.48
CA VAL A 607 -33.49 -22.21 2.85
C VAL A 607 -32.69 -21.85 4.12
N LYS A 608 -33.11 -22.42 5.26
CA LYS A 608 -32.55 -22.12 6.59
C LYS A 608 -31.43 -23.08 7.02
N LYS A 609 -31.50 -24.34 6.56
CA LYS A 609 -30.49 -25.36 6.88
C LYS A 609 -29.22 -25.06 6.09
N ARG A 610 -28.30 -24.35 6.74
CA ARG A 610 -27.02 -23.97 6.12
C ARG A 610 -25.87 -24.39 7.02
N VAL A 611 -24.85 -25.01 6.43
CA VAL A 611 -23.61 -25.36 7.11
C VAL A 611 -22.45 -24.65 6.39
N ALA A 612 -21.73 -23.79 7.11
CA ALA A 612 -20.50 -23.22 6.61
C ALA A 612 -19.29 -24.08 7.03
N ILE A 613 -18.34 -24.26 6.12
CA ILE A 613 -17.19 -25.13 6.30
C ILE A 613 -15.93 -24.35 5.91
N GLU A 614 -15.10 -24.02 6.88
CA GLU A 614 -13.86 -23.25 6.64
C GLU A 614 -12.82 -23.54 7.75
N ALA A 615 -11.62 -23.93 7.36
CA ALA A 615 -10.52 -24.19 8.29
C ALA A 615 -9.88 -22.88 8.80
N ALA A 616 -10.70 -22.04 9.46
CA ALA A 616 -10.40 -20.75 10.06
C ALA A 616 -11.43 -20.42 11.14
N ALA A 617 -11.29 -19.26 11.80
CA ALA A 617 -12.21 -18.82 12.85
C ALA A 617 -13.65 -18.66 12.33
N SER A 618 -14.63 -18.95 13.21
CA SER A 618 -16.08 -18.87 12.90
C SER A 618 -16.57 -17.46 12.62
N PHE A 619 -15.83 -16.45 13.05
CA PHE A 619 -16.25 -15.04 13.02
C PHE A 619 -16.62 -14.56 11.61
N GLY A 620 -17.88 -14.09 11.46
CA GLY A 620 -18.43 -13.55 10.22
C GLY A 620 -19.32 -14.53 9.45
N TRP A 621 -19.30 -15.82 9.76
CA TRP A 621 -20.14 -16.82 9.11
C TRP A 621 -21.62 -16.72 9.50
N GLU A 622 -21.93 -16.16 10.66
CA GLU A 622 -23.30 -15.96 11.14
C GLU A 622 -24.15 -15.17 10.13
N ARG A 623 -23.54 -14.26 9.38
CA ARG A 623 -24.20 -13.50 8.31
C ARG A 623 -24.83 -14.40 7.25
N TYR A 624 -24.20 -15.53 6.96
CA TYR A 624 -24.59 -16.42 5.87
C TYR A 624 -25.36 -17.65 6.34
N VAL A 625 -25.02 -18.21 7.49
CA VAL A 625 -25.72 -19.37 8.03
C VAL A 625 -26.97 -18.98 8.84
N GLY A 626 -27.00 -17.79 9.40
CA GLY A 626 -28.11 -17.33 10.26
C GLY A 626 -28.12 -18.06 11.62
N THR A 627 -29.21 -17.92 12.36
CA THR A 627 -29.39 -18.50 13.69
C THR A 627 -29.84 -19.99 13.68
N GLU A 628 -30.25 -20.48 12.53
CA GLU A 628 -30.76 -21.86 12.34
C GLU A 628 -29.70 -22.76 11.64
N GLY A 629 -28.59 -22.16 11.19
CA GLY A 629 -27.47 -22.88 10.58
C GLY A 629 -26.38 -23.26 11.57
N ALA A 630 -25.32 -23.86 11.05
CA ALA A 630 -24.15 -24.26 11.82
C ALA A 630 -22.85 -23.97 11.08
N THR A 631 -21.73 -24.02 11.81
CA THR A 631 -20.37 -23.89 11.23
C THR A 631 -19.50 -25.07 11.60
N ILE A 632 -18.61 -25.45 10.70
CA ILE A 632 -17.47 -26.34 10.96
C ILE A 632 -16.24 -25.49 10.74
N THR A 633 -15.70 -24.94 11.83
CA THR A 633 -14.68 -23.91 11.90
C THR A 633 -13.72 -24.18 13.05
N ILE A 634 -12.68 -23.37 13.21
CA ILE A 634 -11.67 -23.53 14.24
C ILE A 634 -11.59 -22.26 15.09
N ASP A 635 -11.97 -22.37 16.37
CA ASP A 635 -11.91 -21.25 17.32
C ASP A 635 -10.87 -21.51 18.45
N HIS A 636 -9.79 -22.20 18.11
CA HIS A 636 -8.62 -22.45 18.94
C HIS A 636 -7.36 -22.55 18.07
N PHE A 637 -6.19 -22.41 18.67
CA PHE A 637 -4.93 -22.54 17.92
C PHE A 637 -4.73 -23.98 17.43
N GLY A 638 -3.91 -24.13 16.40
CA GLY A 638 -3.59 -25.40 15.77
C GLY A 638 -2.63 -26.30 16.56
N ALA A 639 -2.04 -27.28 15.88
CA ALA A 639 -1.14 -28.27 16.49
C ALA A 639 -0.07 -28.75 15.50
N SER A 640 1.10 -29.17 15.99
CA SER A 640 2.15 -29.76 15.15
C SER A 640 1.85 -31.24 14.89
N ALA A 641 1.41 -31.56 13.68
CA ALA A 641 1.20 -32.92 13.19
C ALA A 641 1.07 -32.88 11.64
N PRO A 642 1.01 -34.00 10.92
CA PRO A 642 0.65 -33.99 9.51
C PRO A 642 -0.68 -33.25 9.28
N GLY A 643 -0.72 -32.32 8.31
CA GLY A 643 -1.89 -31.44 8.12
C GLY A 643 -3.22 -32.16 7.90
N THR A 644 -3.20 -33.33 7.22
CA THR A 644 -4.39 -34.17 7.07
C THR A 644 -4.90 -34.72 8.41
N LYS A 645 -3.98 -35.03 9.33
CA LYS A 645 -4.34 -35.49 10.66
C LYS A 645 -4.97 -34.39 11.50
N ILE A 646 -4.44 -33.17 11.39
CA ILE A 646 -4.99 -32.00 12.10
C ILE A 646 -6.41 -31.70 11.60
N LEU A 647 -6.61 -31.68 10.28
CA LEU A 647 -7.95 -31.50 9.70
C LEU A 647 -8.94 -32.54 10.18
N GLU A 648 -8.53 -33.82 10.22
CA GLU A 648 -9.36 -34.93 10.75
C GLU A 648 -9.73 -34.72 12.22
N GLU A 649 -8.75 -34.43 13.08
CA GLU A 649 -8.95 -34.24 14.53
C GLU A 649 -9.81 -32.98 14.83
N PHE A 650 -9.72 -31.95 13.98
CA PHE A 650 -10.52 -30.76 14.12
C PHE A 650 -11.91 -30.86 13.43
N GLY A 651 -12.25 -32.03 12.95
CA GLY A 651 -13.60 -32.35 12.46
C GLY A 651 -13.87 -32.00 11.00
N PHE A 652 -12.84 -31.73 10.20
CA PHE A 652 -13.00 -31.53 8.74
C PHE A 652 -13.10 -32.86 8.03
N THR A 653 -14.18 -33.58 8.30
CA THR A 653 -14.50 -34.89 7.71
C THR A 653 -15.88 -34.90 7.09
N VAL A 654 -16.09 -35.73 6.06
CA VAL A 654 -17.40 -35.90 5.43
C VAL A 654 -18.45 -36.32 6.46
N GLU A 655 -18.12 -37.24 7.32
CA GLU A 655 -19.01 -37.72 8.39
C GLU A 655 -19.47 -36.57 9.29
N ASN A 656 -18.57 -35.68 9.72
CA ASN A 656 -18.92 -34.56 10.59
C ASN A 656 -19.82 -33.56 9.87
N VAL A 657 -19.56 -33.26 8.58
CA VAL A 657 -20.42 -32.38 7.79
C VAL A 657 -21.84 -32.94 7.67
N VAL A 658 -21.96 -34.24 7.35
CA VAL A 658 -23.25 -34.92 7.24
C VAL A 658 -23.96 -34.95 8.59
N ASN A 659 -23.28 -35.23 9.67
CA ASN A 659 -23.85 -35.24 11.02
C ASN A 659 -24.31 -33.86 11.46
N THR A 660 -23.49 -32.82 11.23
CA THR A 660 -23.83 -31.42 11.53
C THR A 660 -25.07 -30.99 10.75
N TYR A 661 -25.15 -31.29 9.45
CA TYR A 661 -26.33 -31.00 8.64
C TYR A 661 -27.58 -31.70 9.16
N ASN A 662 -27.52 -32.97 9.53
CA ASN A 662 -28.65 -33.75 10.02
C ASN A 662 -29.15 -33.29 11.40
N GLN A 663 -28.37 -32.59 12.18
CA GLN A 663 -28.78 -31.99 13.46
C GLN A 663 -29.56 -30.69 13.31
N LEU A 664 -29.53 -30.05 12.12
CA LEU A 664 -30.32 -28.86 11.86
C LEU A 664 -31.81 -29.21 11.75
N SER A 665 -32.62 -28.46 12.46
CA SER A 665 -34.09 -28.68 12.56
C SER A 665 -34.86 -28.17 11.35
#